data_d3308dab5f428cca880d356208ccac6b
#
_entry.id   d3308dab5f428cca880d356208ccac6b
#
_cell.length_a   1.000
_cell.length_b   1.000
_cell.length_c   1.000
_cell.angle_alpha   90.00
_cell.angle_beta   90.00
_cell.angle_gamma   90.00
#
_symmetry.space_group_name_H-M   'P 1'
#
loop_
_entity.id
_entity.type
_entity.pdbx_description
1 polymer ?
#
loop_
_entity_poly.entity_id
_entity_poly.type
_entity_poly.pdbx_seq_one_letter_code
_entity_poly.pdbx_strand_id
1 'polypeptide(L)'
;MNIVERIYPKVVTVIAVLAVFSCNKLDELQYFCHESLTFSSEMVQQDAPVKTLWNGKTIIWSEGDRIGVTYESNAGWGGALQGSEALDEDCHKAIFRVSVAMPPFDADIRFHAVYPYSAVIEDVTEAPNVQVAIPEVQTPSSASFDPAADLMIARSYEVYNQNPSDAVHLLWTRLVAHLDLTMKLPQDAANERLKSVTVAVNEEAGLAGKCTLDLSNNTLTPCECVNSVTLNVDKLPVENGFLNVWAAVLPCKVSTLTVRIETDKAVYERKALSHPMELKANVRGKLSVDMSSANRTSKIDPAKNALINERLFEVLDFDLPELAYAKELYLYGDIYGAAQEVKSYYATRTNVAVPLVDLTNAEYYSFHKSIADQALKKNGYRFFIATNYVESTSSEGDVYYSFLDEDGGVDWEYRPTTEDSFPASLWRHPWVEYQALLYWCTKDEEYVKCIVDVYSDWLETYPCTVTGKISMSNPDYRRWCQLQASNRISNYLKVLEYCKFSENLTPEFLSDLLVSLYDCVECIRANYYYSEFSNIRLLEVQAVMNMAVMMPEFKKVQEWQNEALSEVNRLLGGMLADDGVDVEMDPSYHIGVISIFYTIHQVLAANGKTDLLPSDYFAKLKKGVYFIRDLMYPDYSVEDFNDTRSSSWTKSVLTKHFATYQYMFPDDPTLEWFATDRKSGSAPTEHLSIYSTSGYSMLRTGWMQSDMMLVLKNNANPREYAHCQNDNGTISLYRNGRHFLPDTGVYTYGGSDADDALREQFRATKMHNTLTLDGANSVNDNAQICGVFKKSAETEVYDMVHVSNQSYAALNHERHVYRIKDGFFVIVDQAFGSATGNVELNWHMAPGTMDYIRQSDSYEARTRFSDGNNMTFRTFCFNDLTRNDDFSVTTGTSWHSDLPGRKYERPCYTVCETKTAAEPARFITVIYPFGNSSDIPNISANFDSANQVTVIVGTKGYLLTL
;
A
#
# COMPACT_ATOMS: atom_id res chain seq x y z
N MET A 1 17.47 -7.00 7.28
CA MET A 1 17.70 -8.42 7.02
C MET A 1 17.65 -9.27 8.32
N ASN A 2 16.75 -9.02 9.25
CA ASN A 2 16.60 -9.82 10.49
C ASN A 2 15.16 -9.89 11.05
N ILE A 3 14.15 -9.50 10.27
CA ILE A 3 12.74 -9.56 10.72
C ILE A 3 12.02 -10.77 10.13
N VAL A 4 12.42 -11.26 8.98
CA VAL A 4 11.85 -12.44 8.33
C VAL A 4 12.15 -13.73 9.12
N GLU A 5 13.31 -13.82 9.76
CA GLU A 5 13.70 -15.02 10.53
C GLU A 5 12.99 -15.18 11.90
N ARG A 6 12.35 -14.12 12.43
CA ARG A 6 11.63 -14.19 13.71
C ARG A 6 10.15 -14.56 13.62
N ILE A 7 9.54 -14.44 12.45
CA ILE A 7 8.11 -14.72 12.26
C ILE A 7 7.88 -16.15 11.75
N TYR A 8 8.81 -16.72 10.99
CA TYR A 8 8.68 -18.04 10.37
C TYR A 8 8.51 -19.24 11.31
N PRO A 9 9.14 -19.34 12.48
CA PRO A 9 9.00 -20.54 13.33
C PRO A 9 7.62 -20.69 14.00
N LYS A 10 6.83 -19.62 14.12
CA LYS A 10 5.54 -19.68 14.82
C LYS A 10 4.34 -19.93 13.91
N VAL A 11 4.45 -19.56 12.63
CA VAL A 11 3.38 -19.75 11.65
C VAL A 11 3.33 -21.20 11.15
N VAL A 12 4.47 -21.83 11.00
CA VAL A 12 4.54 -23.25 10.58
C VAL A 12 3.97 -24.19 11.65
N THR A 13 4.09 -23.86 12.92
CA THR A 13 3.55 -24.70 14.01
C THR A 13 2.02 -24.60 14.15
N VAL A 14 1.41 -23.48 13.74
CA VAL A 14 -0.05 -23.30 13.80
C VAL A 14 -0.74 -23.96 12.61
N ILE A 15 -0.13 -23.97 11.43
CA ILE A 15 -0.69 -24.66 10.25
C ILE A 15 -0.65 -26.19 10.42
N ALA A 16 0.36 -26.72 11.08
CA ALA A 16 0.45 -28.16 11.37
C ALA A 16 -0.60 -28.64 12.41
N VAL A 17 -1.11 -27.76 13.27
CA VAL A 17 -2.12 -28.11 14.30
C VAL A 17 -3.54 -27.96 13.78
N LEU A 18 -3.81 -27.12 12.78
CA LEU A 18 -5.15 -26.96 12.20
C LEU A 18 -5.49 -27.97 11.09
N ALA A 19 -4.49 -28.65 10.52
CA ALA A 19 -4.70 -29.74 9.55
C ALA A 19 -5.14 -31.07 10.20
N VAL A 20 -5.10 -31.20 11.53
CA VAL A 20 -5.43 -32.44 12.25
C VAL A 20 -6.91 -32.58 12.61
N PHE A 21 -7.74 -31.53 12.42
CA PHE A 21 -9.15 -31.57 12.87
C PHE A 21 -10.23 -31.58 11.79
N SER A 22 -9.91 -31.84 10.53
CA SER A 22 -10.93 -31.82 9.47
C SER A 22 -10.72 -32.90 8.38
N CYS A 23 -10.52 -34.17 8.72
CA CYS A 23 -10.79 -35.28 7.80
C CYS A 23 -10.95 -36.60 8.56
N ASN A 24 -12.20 -37.03 8.76
CA ASN A 24 -12.49 -38.43 8.98
C ASN A 24 -12.50 -39.18 7.64
N LYS A 25 -11.36 -39.69 7.25
CA LYS A 25 -11.14 -40.91 6.45
C LYS A 25 -9.67 -41.31 6.63
N LEU A 26 -9.48 -42.29 7.50
CA LEU A 26 -8.26 -43.06 7.55
C LEU A 26 -8.17 -43.91 6.28
N ASP A 27 -7.23 -43.57 5.41
CA ASP A 27 -6.51 -44.53 4.55
C ASP A 27 -5.21 -43.85 4.13
N GLU A 28 -4.09 -44.40 4.63
CA GLU A 28 -2.71 -44.22 4.21
C GLU A 28 -2.17 -42.79 4.06
N LEU A 29 -1.90 -42.09 5.17
CA LEU A 29 -0.95 -40.99 5.21
C LEU A 29 0.48 -41.56 5.16
N GLN A 30 1.10 -41.58 3.97
CA GLN A 30 2.55 -41.71 3.84
C GLN A 30 3.19 -40.46 4.45
N TYR A 31 3.84 -40.63 5.60
CA TYR A 31 4.69 -39.61 6.19
C TYR A 31 5.98 -39.48 5.36
N PHE A 32 6.10 -38.40 4.55
CA PHE A 32 7.38 -38.05 3.96
C PHE A 32 8.21 -37.29 5.02
N CYS A 33 9.35 -37.85 5.42
CA CYS A 33 10.37 -37.10 6.15
C CYS A 33 11.17 -36.24 5.19
N HIS A 34 11.30 -34.93 5.42
CA HIS A 34 12.24 -34.09 4.69
C HIS A 34 13.63 -34.24 5.30
N GLU A 35 14.59 -34.73 4.52
CA GLU A 35 15.99 -34.80 4.90
C GLU A 35 16.82 -33.79 4.12
N SER A 36 17.77 -33.14 4.77
CA SER A 36 18.77 -32.30 4.11
C SER A 36 19.94 -33.16 3.69
N LEU A 37 20.02 -33.43 2.37
CA LEU A 37 21.08 -34.24 1.80
C LEU A 37 22.18 -33.40 1.17
N THR A 38 23.40 -33.94 1.19
CA THR A 38 24.56 -33.33 0.55
C THR A 38 24.85 -34.07 -0.76
N PHE A 39 24.90 -33.31 -1.84
CA PHE A 39 25.24 -33.83 -3.18
C PHE A 39 26.60 -33.29 -3.57
N SER A 40 27.51 -34.14 -3.97
CA SER A 40 28.81 -33.74 -4.51
C SER A 40 28.87 -33.99 -5.98
N SER A 41 29.41 -33.03 -6.71
CA SER A 41 29.70 -33.11 -8.13
C SER A 41 31.21 -33.16 -8.33
N GLU A 42 31.75 -34.34 -8.55
CA GLU A 42 33.12 -34.56 -9.03
C GLU A 42 33.15 -34.95 -10.50
N MET A 43 34.23 -34.56 -11.20
CA MET A 43 34.38 -34.89 -12.59
C MET A 43 35.13 -36.19 -12.77
N VAL A 44 34.57 -37.10 -13.51
CA VAL A 44 35.36 -38.20 -14.13
C VAL A 44 36.09 -37.61 -15.33
N GLN A 45 37.41 -37.68 -15.34
CA GLN A 45 38.24 -37.35 -16.51
C GLN A 45 37.97 -38.34 -17.64
N GLN A 46 37.04 -38.03 -18.51
CA GLN A 46 36.93 -38.59 -19.83
C GLN A 46 36.62 -37.47 -20.81
N ASP A 47 37.48 -37.25 -21.73
CA ASP A 47 37.51 -36.49 -23.00
C ASP A 47 36.45 -35.41 -23.35
N ALA A 48 35.56 -35.03 -22.44
CA ALA A 48 34.61 -33.93 -22.61
C ALA A 48 34.49 -33.16 -21.29
N PRO A 49 34.70 -31.84 -21.29
CA PRO A 49 34.64 -31.00 -20.08
C PRO A 49 33.21 -30.74 -19.71
N VAL A 50 32.84 -30.98 -18.44
CA VAL A 50 31.51 -30.72 -17.87
C VAL A 50 31.60 -29.64 -16.82
N LYS A 51 31.31 -28.36 -17.11
CA LYS A 51 31.29 -27.23 -16.17
C LYS A 51 30.68 -25.96 -16.76
N THR A 52 30.30 -25.02 -15.93
CA THR A 52 29.43 -23.89 -16.27
C THR A 52 30.13 -22.66 -16.81
N LEU A 53 31.44 -22.54 -16.63
CA LEU A 53 32.29 -21.50 -17.26
C LEU A 53 33.53 -22.10 -17.89
N TRP A 54 33.88 -21.59 -19.08
CA TRP A 54 35.13 -21.97 -19.75
C TRP A 54 36.27 -21.08 -19.24
N ASN A 55 37.26 -21.66 -18.59
CA ASN A 55 38.45 -20.93 -18.07
C ASN A 55 39.63 -20.92 -19.04
N GLY A 56 39.42 -21.23 -20.31
CA GLY A 56 40.46 -21.34 -21.34
C GLY A 56 41.01 -22.78 -21.52
N LYS A 57 40.76 -23.69 -20.58
CA LYS A 57 41.18 -25.09 -20.61
C LYS A 57 40.07 -26.06 -20.24
N THR A 58 39.32 -25.76 -19.21
CA THR A 58 38.23 -26.59 -18.67
C THR A 58 37.05 -25.71 -18.32
N ILE A 59 35.87 -26.27 -18.18
CA ILE A 59 34.70 -25.60 -17.66
C ILE A 59 34.69 -25.81 -16.13
N ILE A 60 34.27 -24.81 -15.34
CA ILE A 60 34.27 -24.81 -13.87
C ILE A 60 32.91 -24.43 -13.33
N TRP A 61 32.57 -24.82 -12.10
CA TRP A 61 31.41 -24.33 -11.37
C TRP A 61 31.54 -22.84 -11.03
N SER A 62 30.40 -22.13 -10.90
CA SER A 62 30.34 -20.72 -10.55
C SER A 62 29.62 -20.54 -9.23
N GLU A 63 29.98 -19.48 -8.51
CA GLU A 63 29.24 -19.07 -7.33
C GLU A 63 27.78 -18.71 -7.71
N GLY A 64 26.79 -19.22 -6.96
CA GLY A 64 25.36 -19.06 -7.25
C GLY A 64 24.74 -20.13 -8.14
N ASP A 65 25.52 -21.11 -8.63
CA ASP A 65 24.98 -22.23 -9.37
C ASP A 65 23.99 -23.04 -8.55
N ARG A 66 22.84 -23.42 -9.12
CA ARG A 66 21.77 -24.18 -8.45
C ARG A 66 21.31 -25.36 -9.25
N ILE A 67 20.96 -26.46 -8.56
CA ILE A 67 20.45 -27.69 -9.16
C ILE A 67 19.04 -28.00 -8.65
N GLY A 68 18.21 -28.63 -9.50
CA GLY A 68 16.96 -29.28 -9.10
C GLY A 68 17.20 -30.75 -8.93
N VAL A 69 16.74 -31.36 -7.84
CA VAL A 69 16.96 -32.77 -7.55
C VAL A 69 15.63 -33.50 -7.40
N THR A 70 15.52 -34.69 -8.00
CA THR A 70 14.43 -35.63 -7.81
C THR A 70 15.01 -37.03 -7.63
N TYR A 71 14.19 -38.01 -7.30
CA TYR A 71 14.63 -39.40 -7.17
C TYR A 71 13.69 -40.40 -7.84
N GLU A 72 14.22 -41.53 -8.24
CA GLU A 72 13.54 -42.71 -8.68
C GLU A 72 13.66 -43.80 -7.59
N SER A 73 12.56 -44.44 -7.22
CA SER A 73 12.53 -45.55 -6.28
C SER A 73 11.59 -46.65 -6.79
N ASN A 74 11.60 -47.81 -6.12
CA ASN A 74 10.63 -48.89 -6.38
C ASN A 74 9.17 -48.52 -6.06
N ALA A 75 8.96 -47.40 -5.32
CA ALA A 75 7.64 -46.82 -5.01
C ALA A 75 7.21 -45.72 -6.00
N GLY A 76 8.06 -45.32 -6.96
CA GLY A 76 7.82 -44.26 -7.91
C GLY A 76 8.84 -43.12 -7.82
N TRP A 77 8.48 -41.99 -8.47
CA TRP A 77 9.30 -40.79 -8.50
C TRP A 77 8.91 -39.82 -7.38
N GLY A 78 9.90 -39.09 -6.83
CA GLY A 78 9.70 -38.07 -5.81
C GLY A 78 10.29 -36.74 -6.22
N GLY A 79 9.67 -35.65 -5.78
CA GLY A 79 10.11 -34.28 -6.03
C GLY A 79 11.09 -33.76 -4.98
N ALA A 80 11.90 -32.76 -5.34
CA ALA A 80 12.84 -32.08 -4.45
C ALA A 80 12.98 -30.59 -4.77
N LEU A 81 13.47 -29.81 -3.79
CA LEU A 81 13.76 -28.39 -3.93
C LEU A 81 15.19 -28.16 -4.43
N GLN A 82 15.46 -26.95 -4.96
CA GLN A 82 16.80 -26.51 -5.33
C GLN A 82 17.70 -26.36 -4.10
N GLY A 83 18.98 -26.70 -4.26
CA GLY A 83 20.00 -26.54 -3.22
C GLY A 83 20.93 -25.36 -3.47
N SER A 84 21.64 -24.93 -2.42
CA SER A 84 22.77 -24.02 -2.52
C SER A 84 24.07 -24.79 -2.70
N GLU A 85 25.08 -24.14 -3.31
CA GLU A 85 26.38 -24.74 -3.55
C GLU A 85 27.45 -24.30 -2.53
N ALA A 86 28.51 -25.11 -2.43
CA ALA A 86 29.81 -24.72 -1.89
C ALA A 86 30.89 -25.20 -2.86
N LEU A 87 31.79 -24.30 -3.26
CA LEU A 87 32.84 -24.62 -4.23
C LEU A 87 34.16 -24.98 -3.53
N ASP A 88 34.97 -25.81 -4.17
CA ASP A 88 36.38 -26.00 -3.82
C ASP A 88 37.24 -24.83 -4.32
N GLU A 89 38.50 -24.72 -3.86
CA GLU A 89 39.39 -23.61 -4.20
C GLU A 89 39.61 -23.41 -5.71
N ASP A 90 39.54 -24.47 -6.50
CA ASP A 90 39.73 -24.46 -7.96
C ASP A 90 38.39 -24.44 -8.72
N CYS A 91 37.25 -24.38 -8.07
CA CYS A 91 35.89 -24.51 -8.64
C CYS A 91 35.70 -25.79 -9.45
N HIS A 92 36.48 -26.84 -9.18
CA HIS A 92 36.40 -28.12 -9.84
C HIS A 92 35.38 -29.06 -9.21
N LYS A 93 34.99 -28.78 -7.97
CA LYS A 93 34.04 -29.54 -7.19
C LYS A 93 32.98 -28.60 -6.59
N ALA A 94 31.74 -28.99 -6.70
CA ALA A 94 30.64 -28.33 -6.05
C ALA A 94 29.92 -29.24 -5.08
N ILE A 95 29.48 -28.71 -3.97
CA ILE A 95 28.65 -29.38 -2.96
C ILE A 95 27.32 -28.67 -2.86
N PHE A 96 26.24 -29.37 -3.17
CA PHE A 96 24.88 -28.84 -3.10
C PHE A 96 24.15 -29.45 -1.90
N ARG A 97 23.48 -28.61 -1.12
CA ARG A 97 22.61 -29.03 -0.02
C ARG A 97 21.16 -28.86 -0.41
N VAL A 98 20.45 -29.95 -0.54
CA VAL A 98 19.06 -29.97 -1.02
C VAL A 98 18.18 -30.66 0.02
N SER A 99 17.03 -30.06 0.32
CA SER A 99 16.00 -30.68 1.14
C SER A 99 15.12 -31.55 0.27
N VAL A 100 15.14 -32.84 0.46
CA VAL A 100 14.42 -33.83 -0.35
C VAL A 100 13.33 -34.52 0.48
N ALA A 101 12.12 -34.59 -0.05
CA ALA A 101 11.05 -35.42 0.54
C ALA A 101 11.34 -36.90 0.24
N MET A 102 11.78 -37.66 1.23
CA MET A 102 12.20 -39.03 1.08
C MET A 102 11.01 -40.01 1.13
N PRO A 103 11.03 -41.11 0.36
CA PRO A 103 10.04 -42.18 0.48
C PRO A 103 10.16 -42.92 1.82
N PRO A 104 9.16 -43.74 2.19
CA PRO A 104 9.22 -44.58 3.40
C PRO A 104 10.45 -45.49 3.41
N PHE A 105 10.95 -45.83 4.60
CA PHE A 105 12.13 -46.66 4.85
C PHE A 105 12.09 -48.01 4.00
N ASP A 106 13.25 -48.42 3.52
CA ASP A 106 13.55 -49.62 2.75
C ASP A 106 13.45 -49.50 1.20
N ALA A 107 13.41 -48.34 0.61
CA ALA A 107 13.46 -48.14 -0.84
C ALA A 107 14.90 -47.92 -1.32
N ASP A 108 15.30 -48.65 -2.35
CA ASP A 108 16.49 -48.31 -3.13
C ASP A 108 16.21 -47.01 -3.92
N ILE A 109 17.03 -45.98 -3.71
CA ILE A 109 16.79 -44.65 -4.26
C ILE A 109 17.96 -44.33 -5.22
N ARG A 110 17.60 -43.81 -6.39
CA ARG A 110 18.54 -43.24 -7.34
C ARG A 110 18.18 -41.77 -7.58
N PHE A 111 19.09 -40.85 -7.29
CA PHE A 111 18.89 -39.45 -7.51
C PHE A 111 19.16 -39.03 -8.95
N HIS A 112 18.34 -38.10 -9.44
CA HIS A 112 18.50 -37.41 -10.70
C HIS A 112 18.56 -35.91 -10.42
N ALA A 113 19.39 -35.18 -11.16
CA ALA A 113 19.51 -33.73 -11.00
C ALA A 113 19.52 -33.02 -12.34
N VAL A 114 18.97 -31.80 -12.37
CA VAL A 114 18.95 -30.90 -13.53
C VAL A 114 19.72 -29.64 -13.20
N TYR A 115 20.54 -29.18 -14.09
CA TYR A 115 21.24 -27.89 -14.03
C TYR A 115 21.09 -27.14 -15.37
N PRO A 116 20.92 -25.83 -15.37
CA PRO A 116 20.63 -25.00 -14.20
C PRO A 116 19.17 -25.17 -13.75
N TYR A 117 18.91 -24.99 -12.47
CA TYR A 117 17.52 -25.09 -11.97
C TYR A 117 16.58 -24.07 -12.62
N SER A 118 17.09 -22.90 -13.01
CA SER A 118 16.36 -21.87 -13.75
C SER A 118 15.86 -22.31 -15.13
N ALA A 119 16.38 -23.40 -15.69
CA ALA A 119 15.88 -23.96 -16.95
C ALA A 119 14.58 -24.79 -16.79
N VAL A 120 14.21 -25.18 -15.55
CA VAL A 120 12.99 -25.96 -15.28
C VAL A 120 11.79 -25.01 -15.27
N ILE A 121 10.80 -25.26 -16.14
CA ILE A 121 9.62 -24.41 -16.31
C ILE A 121 8.49 -24.82 -15.34
N GLU A 122 8.31 -26.11 -15.13
CA GLU A 122 7.27 -26.69 -14.28
C GLU A 122 7.90 -27.49 -13.14
N ASP A 123 7.15 -27.61 -12.02
CA ASP A 123 7.63 -28.31 -10.83
C ASP A 123 8.01 -29.77 -11.16
N VAL A 124 9.13 -30.22 -10.60
CA VAL A 124 9.72 -31.55 -10.80
C VAL A 124 8.80 -32.68 -10.29
N THR A 125 7.64 -32.38 -9.74
CA THR A 125 6.67 -33.35 -9.23
C THR A 125 6.07 -34.28 -10.29
N GLU A 126 6.21 -33.99 -11.58
CA GLU A 126 5.73 -34.84 -12.69
C GLU A 126 6.80 -35.75 -13.31
N ALA A 127 7.92 -35.99 -12.62
CA ALA A 127 8.93 -36.92 -13.06
C ALA A 127 8.32 -38.28 -13.49
N PRO A 128 8.90 -38.95 -14.54
CA PRO A 128 10.21 -38.67 -15.14
C PRO A 128 10.26 -37.53 -16.15
N ASN A 129 9.15 -37.00 -16.66
CA ASN A 129 9.13 -35.98 -17.69
C ASN A 129 9.07 -34.58 -17.08
N VAL A 130 10.08 -33.78 -17.31
CA VAL A 130 10.22 -32.41 -16.80
C VAL A 130 10.24 -31.43 -17.97
N GLN A 131 9.50 -30.33 -17.87
CA GLN A 131 9.55 -29.24 -18.83
C GLN A 131 10.77 -28.36 -18.54
N VAL A 132 11.61 -28.13 -19.55
CA VAL A 132 12.81 -27.30 -19.47
C VAL A 132 12.87 -26.34 -20.65
N ALA A 133 13.55 -25.20 -20.46
CA ALA A 133 13.80 -24.25 -21.54
C ALA A 133 15.27 -23.91 -21.68
N ILE A 134 15.70 -23.83 -22.92
CA ILE A 134 16.97 -23.20 -23.28
C ILE A 134 16.66 -21.77 -23.67
N PRO A 135 17.27 -20.74 -23.01
CA PRO A 135 16.96 -19.33 -23.27
C PRO A 135 17.21 -18.97 -24.74
N GLU A 136 16.23 -18.31 -25.34
CA GLU A 136 16.33 -17.73 -26.70
C GLU A 136 17.27 -16.53 -26.73
N VAL A 137 17.38 -15.83 -25.59
CA VAL A 137 18.31 -14.71 -25.37
C VAL A 137 19.33 -15.14 -24.32
N GLN A 138 20.61 -15.06 -24.69
CA GLN A 138 21.72 -15.48 -23.82
C GLN A 138 22.71 -14.33 -23.62
N THR A 139 23.37 -14.30 -22.47
CA THR A 139 24.36 -13.27 -22.11
C THR A 139 25.74 -13.92 -21.87
N PRO A 140 26.45 -14.26 -22.94
CA PRO A 140 27.76 -14.89 -22.84
C PRO A 140 28.82 -13.91 -22.33
N SER A 141 29.92 -14.45 -21.81
CA SER A 141 31.15 -13.69 -21.57
C SER A 141 32.08 -13.74 -22.78
N SER A 142 33.17 -12.95 -22.80
CA SER A 142 34.18 -13.02 -23.85
C SER A 142 34.87 -14.36 -23.93
N ALA A 143 34.85 -15.14 -22.87
CA ALA A 143 35.55 -16.42 -22.76
C ALA A 143 34.62 -17.64 -22.66
N SER A 144 33.32 -17.48 -22.47
CA SER A 144 32.40 -18.58 -22.22
C SER A 144 30.94 -18.26 -22.58
N PHE A 145 30.13 -19.29 -22.72
CA PHE A 145 28.68 -19.23 -22.92
C PHE A 145 27.93 -18.74 -21.68
N ASP A 146 26.63 -18.45 -21.84
CA ASP A 146 25.73 -18.14 -20.75
C ASP A 146 25.45 -19.38 -19.88
N PRO A 147 25.77 -19.40 -18.57
CA PRO A 147 25.51 -20.55 -17.71
C PRO A 147 24.03 -20.94 -17.63
N ALA A 148 23.10 -19.96 -17.78
CA ALA A 148 21.66 -20.22 -17.74
C ALA A 148 21.17 -21.07 -18.93
N ALA A 149 21.94 -21.13 -20.00
CA ALA A 149 21.66 -21.95 -21.20
C ALA A 149 22.34 -23.30 -21.22
N ASP A 150 23.24 -23.60 -20.27
CA ASP A 150 24.04 -24.85 -20.24
C ASP A 150 23.30 -26.01 -19.60
N LEU A 151 22.26 -26.50 -20.24
CA LEU A 151 21.43 -27.59 -19.72
C LEU A 151 22.20 -28.90 -19.56
N MET A 152 22.26 -29.38 -18.32
CA MET A 152 22.86 -30.68 -17.95
C MET A 152 21.91 -31.49 -17.07
N ILE A 153 22.06 -32.81 -17.14
CA ILE A 153 21.43 -33.71 -16.19
C ILE A 153 22.47 -34.58 -15.50
N ALA A 154 22.12 -35.01 -14.29
CA ALA A 154 22.94 -35.95 -13.55
C ALA A 154 22.11 -37.10 -13.00
N ARG A 155 22.81 -38.21 -12.77
CA ARG A 155 22.31 -39.37 -12.06
C ARG A 155 23.31 -39.78 -10.98
N SER A 156 22.82 -40.25 -9.83
CA SER A 156 23.72 -40.76 -8.80
C SER A 156 24.46 -42.02 -9.29
N TYR A 157 25.74 -42.06 -8.94
CA TYR A 157 26.58 -43.21 -9.33
C TYR A 157 26.11 -44.51 -8.65
N GLU A 158 25.84 -44.41 -7.36
CA GLU A 158 25.39 -45.52 -6.51
C GLU A 158 23.93 -45.41 -6.13
N VAL A 159 23.31 -46.53 -5.75
CA VAL A 159 22.00 -46.54 -5.12
C VAL A 159 22.14 -46.08 -3.69
N TYR A 160 21.37 -45.11 -3.29
CA TYR A 160 21.43 -44.54 -1.95
C TYR A 160 20.70 -45.42 -0.94
N ASN A 161 21.42 -45.89 0.08
CA ASN A 161 20.95 -46.78 1.14
C ASN A 161 20.64 -46.07 2.45
N GLN A 162 20.15 -44.84 2.39
CA GLN A 162 19.70 -44.09 3.54
C GLN A 162 20.76 -43.83 4.65
N ASN A 163 22.03 -43.75 4.33
CA ASN A 163 23.05 -43.30 5.26
C ASN A 163 23.30 -41.78 5.11
N PRO A 164 22.77 -40.93 5.99
CA PRO A 164 22.81 -39.47 5.81
C PRO A 164 24.20 -38.84 5.98
N SER A 165 25.22 -39.65 6.31
CA SER A 165 26.59 -39.14 6.52
C SER A 165 27.42 -39.03 5.26
N ASP A 166 26.98 -39.65 4.18
CA ASP A 166 27.77 -39.70 2.92
C ASP A 166 27.16 -38.76 1.87
N ALA A 167 28.03 -38.00 1.18
CA ALA A 167 27.57 -37.16 0.07
C ALA A 167 27.18 -38.03 -1.12
N VAL A 168 26.05 -37.78 -1.72
CA VAL A 168 25.59 -38.43 -2.95
C VAL A 168 26.39 -37.90 -4.12
N HIS A 169 27.10 -38.77 -4.83
CA HIS A 169 27.91 -38.42 -6.00
C HIS A 169 27.05 -38.39 -7.25
N LEU A 170 27.06 -37.23 -7.97
CA LEU A 170 26.32 -36.99 -9.19
C LEU A 170 27.24 -37.03 -10.41
N LEU A 171 26.87 -37.82 -11.43
CA LEU A 171 27.52 -37.90 -12.75
C LEU A 171 26.71 -37.08 -13.74
N TRP A 172 27.32 -36.02 -14.27
CA TRP A 172 26.66 -35.05 -15.16
C TRP A 172 26.85 -35.40 -16.64
N THR A 173 25.81 -35.18 -17.41
CA THR A 173 25.77 -35.28 -18.87
C THR A 173 25.16 -33.98 -19.43
N ARG A 174 25.88 -33.32 -20.34
CA ARG A 174 25.40 -32.11 -21.00
C ARG A 174 24.49 -32.44 -22.14
N LEU A 175 23.35 -31.75 -22.24
CA LEU A 175 22.33 -31.99 -23.29
C LEU A 175 22.38 -30.94 -24.41
N VAL A 176 23.13 -29.87 -24.26
CA VAL A 176 23.31 -28.80 -25.25
C VAL A 176 24.62 -28.95 -26.01
N ALA A 177 24.69 -28.35 -27.21
CA ALA A 177 25.91 -28.09 -27.98
C ALA A 177 26.41 -26.66 -27.66
N HIS A 178 27.73 -26.47 -27.64
CA HIS A 178 28.33 -25.15 -27.55
C HIS A 178 28.80 -24.66 -28.91
N LEU A 179 28.34 -23.47 -29.32
CA LEU A 179 28.77 -22.82 -30.55
C LEU A 179 29.76 -21.71 -30.18
N ASP A 180 31.01 -21.83 -30.60
CA ASP A 180 32.10 -20.88 -30.43
C ASP A 180 32.31 -20.13 -31.74
N LEU A 181 31.81 -18.89 -31.80
CA LEU A 181 31.79 -18.06 -32.98
C LEU A 181 32.91 -17.04 -32.94
N THR A 182 33.74 -17.01 -33.97
CA THR A 182 34.67 -15.92 -34.24
C THR A 182 34.21 -15.15 -35.47
N MET A 183 33.77 -13.90 -35.29
CA MET A 183 33.21 -13.09 -36.37
C MET A 183 34.15 -11.93 -36.72
N LYS A 184 34.49 -11.84 -37.99
CA LYS A 184 35.15 -10.66 -38.56
C LYS A 184 34.05 -9.63 -38.85
N LEU A 185 34.08 -8.51 -38.16
CA LEU A 185 33.05 -7.47 -38.26
C LEU A 185 33.18 -6.63 -39.55
N PRO A 186 32.07 -6.08 -40.09
CA PRO A 186 32.11 -4.99 -41.05
C PRO A 186 32.89 -3.80 -40.48
N GLN A 187 33.54 -3.02 -41.31
CA GLN A 187 34.33 -1.86 -40.87
C GLN A 187 33.50 -0.85 -40.09
N ASP A 188 32.26 -0.59 -40.52
CA ASP A 188 31.36 0.32 -39.84
C ASP A 188 30.93 -0.27 -38.47
N ALA A 189 30.51 -1.54 -38.43
CA ALA A 189 30.07 -2.19 -37.20
C ALA A 189 31.17 -2.29 -36.13
N ALA A 190 32.45 -2.35 -36.56
CA ALA A 190 33.58 -2.36 -35.64
C ALA A 190 33.79 -1.00 -34.93
N ASN A 191 33.22 0.08 -35.47
CA ASN A 191 33.26 1.45 -34.92
C ASN A 191 31.89 1.88 -34.28
N GLU A 192 30.86 1.02 -34.38
CA GLU A 192 29.57 1.24 -33.77
C GLU A 192 29.48 0.43 -32.45
N ARG A 193 28.55 0.80 -31.56
CA ARG A 193 28.33 0.04 -30.33
C ARG A 193 27.52 -1.22 -30.63
N LEU A 194 28.14 -2.37 -30.45
CA LEU A 194 27.47 -3.66 -30.60
C LEU A 194 26.39 -3.86 -29.52
N LYS A 195 25.23 -4.37 -29.89
CA LYS A 195 24.12 -4.67 -29.00
C LYS A 195 23.92 -6.18 -28.87
N SER A 196 23.65 -6.83 -30.00
CA SER A 196 23.38 -8.27 -30.04
C SER A 196 23.90 -8.93 -31.31
N VAL A 197 24.07 -10.24 -31.18
CA VAL A 197 24.31 -11.14 -32.32
C VAL A 197 23.22 -12.21 -32.32
N THR A 198 22.42 -12.27 -33.40
CA THR A 198 21.46 -13.35 -33.59
C THR A 198 22.02 -14.37 -34.57
N VAL A 199 21.99 -15.63 -34.14
CA VAL A 199 22.33 -16.77 -34.99
C VAL A 199 21.04 -17.52 -35.28
N ALA A 200 20.69 -17.64 -36.57
CA ALA A 200 19.51 -18.37 -37.02
C ALA A 200 19.91 -19.49 -37.97
N VAL A 201 19.22 -20.63 -37.89
CA VAL A 201 19.46 -21.83 -38.71
C VAL A 201 18.22 -22.12 -39.57
N ASN A 202 18.29 -23.20 -40.36
CA ASN A 202 17.14 -23.63 -41.16
C ASN A 202 15.88 -23.87 -40.35
N GLU A 203 14.72 -23.62 -40.91
CA GLU A 203 13.41 -23.57 -40.23
C GLU A 203 13.03 -24.89 -39.50
N GLU A 204 13.55 -26.04 -39.95
CA GLU A 204 13.28 -27.34 -39.35
C GLU A 204 14.14 -27.68 -38.12
N ALA A 205 15.13 -26.84 -37.80
CA ALA A 205 16.05 -27.03 -36.71
C ALA A 205 15.80 -26.08 -35.54
N GLY A 206 15.47 -26.56 -34.35
CA GLY A 206 15.39 -25.75 -33.13
C GLY A 206 16.77 -25.50 -32.53
N LEU A 207 17.07 -24.25 -32.13
CA LEU A 207 18.26 -23.87 -31.40
C LEU A 207 17.99 -23.59 -29.89
N ALA A 208 16.85 -23.06 -29.57
CA ALA A 208 16.44 -22.68 -28.20
C ALA A 208 14.93 -22.86 -28.02
N GLY A 209 14.44 -22.76 -26.79
CA GLY A 209 13.02 -22.87 -26.48
C GLY A 209 12.70 -24.02 -25.54
N LYS A 210 11.43 -24.38 -25.46
CA LYS A 210 10.91 -25.38 -24.51
C LYS A 210 11.10 -26.80 -25.01
N CYS A 211 11.46 -27.69 -24.09
CA CYS A 211 11.69 -29.10 -24.32
C CYS A 211 11.11 -29.93 -23.19
N THR A 212 10.71 -31.17 -23.49
CA THR A 212 10.45 -32.21 -22.49
C THR A 212 11.73 -33.02 -22.25
N LEU A 213 12.20 -33.03 -21.01
CA LEU A 213 13.33 -33.81 -20.55
C LEU A 213 12.83 -35.07 -19.84
N ASP A 214 13.12 -36.26 -20.40
CA ASP A 214 12.86 -37.55 -19.74
C ASP A 214 14.10 -37.95 -18.92
N LEU A 215 13.98 -37.87 -17.61
CA LEU A 215 15.04 -38.14 -16.64
C LEU A 215 15.39 -39.64 -16.58
N SER A 216 14.49 -40.57 -17.01
CA SER A 216 14.72 -42.01 -16.96
C SER A 216 15.74 -42.50 -17.99
N ASN A 217 15.79 -41.85 -19.15
CA ASN A 217 16.63 -42.21 -20.26
C ASN A 217 17.56 -41.11 -20.80
N ASN A 218 17.52 -39.92 -20.15
CA ASN A 218 18.30 -38.75 -20.52
C ASN A 218 17.95 -38.19 -21.92
N THR A 219 16.68 -38.29 -22.34
CA THR A 219 16.24 -37.83 -23.65
C THR A 219 15.62 -36.44 -23.57
N LEU A 220 16.12 -35.54 -24.39
CA LEU A 220 15.57 -34.19 -24.55
C LEU A 220 14.76 -34.11 -25.84
N THR A 221 13.46 -33.85 -25.73
CA THR A 221 12.55 -33.76 -26.87
C THR A 221 12.08 -32.32 -27.05
N PRO A 222 12.40 -31.64 -28.17
CA PRO A 222 11.90 -30.30 -28.47
C PRO A 222 10.36 -30.27 -28.55
N CYS A 223 9.74 -29.23 -27.95
CA CYS A 223 8.28 -29.02 -27.95
C CYS A 223 7.91 -27.71 -28.65
N GLU A 224 8.36 -26.60 -28.11
CA GLU A 224 8.16 -25.24 -28.62
C GLU A 224 9.55 -24.60 -28.77
N CYS A 225 10.21 -24.86 -29.87
CA CYS A 225 11.57 -24.39 -30.12
C CYS A 225 11.62 -23.42 -31.30
N VAL A 226 12.47 -22.40 -31.16
CA VAL A 226 12.79 -21.44 -32.21
C VAL A 226 14.10 -21.83 -32.91
N ASN A 227 14.22 -21.44 -34.18
CA ASN A 227 15.41 -21.74 -35.00
C ASN A 227 16.52 -20.67 -34.84
N SER A 228 16.44 -19.82 -33.84
CA SER A 228 17.43 -18.77 -33.59
C SER A 228 17.77 -18.63 -32.12
N VAL A 229 18.93 -18.04 -31.85
CA VAL A 229 19.39 -17.62 -30.53
C VAL A 229 19.99 -16.22 -30.66
N THR A 230 19.62 -15.31 -29.72
CA THR A 230 20.16 -13.95 -29.64
C THR A 230 21.15 -13.84 -28.48
N LEU A 231 22.31 -13.30 -28.74
CA LEU A 231 23.42 -13.16 -27.80
C LEU A 231 23.62 -11.69 -27.50
N ASN A 232 23.50 -11.28 -26.24
CA ASN A 232 23.83 -9.93 -25.79
C ASN A 232 25.34 -9.75 -25.79
N VAL A 233 25.85 -8.80 -26.59
CA VAL A 233 27.30 -8.60 -26.82
C VAL A 233 27.78 -7.19 -26.47
N ASP A 234 26.95 -6.38 -25.88
CA ASP A 234 27.22 -4.95 -25.56
C ASP A 234 28.46 -4.73 -24.68
N LYS A 235 28.82 -5.75 -23.88
CA LYS A 235 29.97 -5.73 -22.97
C LYS A 235 31.17 -6.53 -23.49
N LEU A 236 31.07 -7.14 -24.67
CA LEU A 236 32.15 -7.98 -25.18
C LEU A 236 33.19 -7.13 -25.94
N PRO A 237 34.48 -7.42 -25.75
CA PRO A 237 35.54 -6.70 -26.45
C PRO A 237 35.58 -7.07 -27.93
N VAL A 238 35.83 -6.07 -28.77
CA VAL A 238 36.17 -6.28 -30.18
C VAL A 238 37.72 -6.14 -30.31
N GLU A 239 38.38 -7.20 -30.72
CA GLU A 239 39.81 -7.24 -30.82
C GLU A 239 40.24 -7.33 -32.30
N ASN A 240 40.95 -6.30 -32.82
CA ASN A 240 41.41 -6.23 -34.20
C ASN A 240 40.30 -6.43 -35.26
N GLY A 241 39.08 -5.95 -34.98
CA GLY A 241 37.93 -6.12 -35.88
C GLY A 241 37.28 -7.50 -35.82
N PHE A 242 37.60 -8.31 -34.81
CA PHE A 242 36.98 -9.60 -34.54
C PHE A 242 36.18 -9.57 -33.22
N LEU A 243 34.99 -10.19 -33.24
CA LEU A 243 34.17 -10.46 -32.09
C LEU A 243 34.14 -11.97 -31.84
N ASN A 244 34.48 -12.40 -30.63
CA ASN A 244 34.34 -13.78 -30.17
C ASN A 244 33.13 -13.90 -29.25
N VAL A 245 32.27 -14.85 -29.56
CA VAL A 245 31.02 -15.01 -28.79
C VAL A 245 30.61 -16.50 -28.74
N TRP A 246 29.96 -16.86 -27.62
CA TRP A 246 29.54 -18.24 -27.38
C TRP A 246 28.04 -18.34 -27.27
N ALA A 247 27.47 -19.48 -27.75
CA ALA A 247 26.09 -19.87 -27.52
C ALA A 247 25.97 -21.30 -27.03
N ALA A 248 25.04 -21.59 -26.13
CA ALA A 248 24.61 -22.93 -25.80
C ALA A 248 23.26 -23.18 -26.50
N VAL A 249 23.17 -24.24 -27.31
CA VAL A 249 22.06 -24.47 -28.21
C VAL A 249 21.65 -25.96 -28.24
N LEU A 250 20.42 -26.22 -28.68
CA LEU A 250 19.95 -27.60 -28.90
C LEU A 250 20.79 -28.33 -29.98
N PRO A 251 21.07 -29.59 -29.78
CA PRO A 251 21.71 -30.42 -30.81
C PRO A 251 20.83 -30.52 -32.07
N CYS A 252 21.37 -30.15 -33.21
CA CYS A 252 20.60 -30.20 -34.47
C CYS A 252 21.51 -30.29 -35.69
N LYS A 253 20.92 -30.59 -36.85
CA LYS A 253 21.61 -30.54 -38.16
C LYS A 253 21.33 -29.17 -38.80
N VAL A 254 22.41 -28.46 -39.13
CA VAL A 254 22.36 -27.11 -39.68
C VAL A 254 22.74 -27.18 -41.17
N SER A 255 21.84 -26.78 -42.03
CA SER A 255 22.06 -26.67 -43.48
C SER A 255 22.23 -25.23 -43.94
N THR A 256 21.69 -24.30 -43.19
CA THR A 256 21.87 -22.84 -43.42
C THR A 256 22.18 -22.19 -42.08
N LEU A 257 23.02 -21.14 -42.10
CA LEU A 257 23.29 -20.28 -40.96
C LEU A 257 23.21 -18.85 -41.38
N THR A 258 22.36 -18.10 -40.72
CA THR A 258 22.28 -16.64 -40.87
C THR A 258 22.79 -15.98 -39.61
N VAL A 259 23.71 -15.06 -39.76
CA VAL A 259 24.22 -14.23 -38.64
C VAL A 259 23.73 -12.80 -38.86
N ARG A 260 23.13 -12.26 -37.84
CA ARG A 260 22.66 -10.86 -37.76
C ARG A 260 23.37 -10.20 -36.60
N ILE A 261 24.11 -9.11 -36.90
CA ILE A 261 24.73 -8.26 -35.89
C ILE A 261 23.94 -7.00 -35.78
N GLU A 262 23.51 -6.67 -34.60
CA GLU A 262 22.80 -5.47 -34.28
C GLU A 262 23.72 -4.50 -33.52
N THR A 263 23.83 -3.29 -34.07
CA THR A 263 24.55 -2.18 -33.43
C THR A 263 23.56 -1.12 -32.98
N ASP A 264 24.06 -0.07 -32.38
CA ASP A 264 23.28 1.15 -32.10
C ASP A 264 22.72 1.83 -33.36
N LYS A 265 23.40 1.69 -34.49
CA LYS A 265 23.13 2.46 -35.73
C LYS A 265 22.54 1.66 -36.87
N ALA A 266 22.75 0.33 -36.90
CA ALA A 266 22.36 -0.51 -38.00
C ALA A 266 22.22 -1.98 -37.64
N VAL A 267 21.66 -2.72 -38.56
CA VAL A 267 21.63 -4.18 -38.58
C VAL A 267 22.45 -4.68 -39.75
N TYR A 268 23.34 -5.61 -39.47
CA TYR A 268 24.19 -6.26 -40.46
C TYR A 268 23.81 -7.73 -40.54
N GLU A 269 23.36 -8.20 -41.73
CA GLU A 269 22.90 -9.56 -41.89
C GLU A 269 23.62 -10.28 -43.02
N ARG A 270 24.00 -11.55 -42.74
CA ARG A 270 24.66 -12.41 -43.75
C ARG A 270 24.34 -13.88 -43.54
N LYS A 271 24.14 -14.63 -44.65
CA LYS A 271 24.16 -16.10 -44.67
C LYS A 271 25.62 -16.58 -44.65
N ALA A 272 25.98 -17.39 -43.66
CA ALA A 272 27.40 -17.64 -43.34
C ALA A 272 27.88 -19.08 -43.52
N LEU A 273 27.00 -20.04 -43.77
CA LEU A 273 27.37 -21.47 -43.87
C LEU A 273 27.45 -21.93 -45.31
N SER A 274 28.56 -22.50 -45.66
CA SER A 274 28.82 -23.04 -47.02
C SER A 274 28.62 -24.60 -47.14
N HIS A 275 28.67 -25.30 -46.02
CA HIS A 275 28.47 -26.76 -45.92
C HIS A 275 27.63 -27.12 -44.71
N PRO A 276 26.78 -28.19 -44.83
CA PRO A 276 26.03 -28.67 -43.69
C PRO A 276 26.93 -29.06 -42.53
N MET A 277 26.51 -28.76 -41.30
CA MET A 277 27.17 -29.16 -40.07
C MET A 277 26.20 -29.82 -39.07
N GLU A 278 26.71 -30.57 -38.12
CA GLU A 278 25.93 -31.18 -37.06
C GLU A 278 26.39 -30.63 -35.68
N LEU A 279 25.51 -30.01 -34.97
CA LEU A 279 25.71 -29.57 -33.58
C LEU A 279 25.32 -30.77 -32.67
N LYS A 280 26.29 -31.29 -31.94
CA LYS A 280 26.09 -32.45 -31.06
C LYS A 280 26.12 -32.06 -29.61
N ALA A 281 25.27 -32.70 -28.78
CA ALA A 281 25.31 -32.56 -27.34
C ALA A 281 26.74 -32.78 -26.81
N ASN A 282 27.12 -31.96 -25.83
CA ASN A 282 28.43 -32.03 -25.19
C ASN A 282 29.64 -31.81 -26.14
N VAL A 283 29.42 -31.16 -27.27
CA VAL A 283 30.50 -30.89 -28.27
C VAL A 283 30.58 -29.39 -28.53
N ARG A 284 31.81 -28.87 -28.58
CA ARG A 284 32.14 -27.51 -28.98
C ARG A 284 32.27 -27.40 -30.48
N GLY A 285 31.35 -26.74 -31.15
CA GLY A 285 31.46 -26.38 -32.57
C GLY A 285 32.17 -25.04 -32.75
N LYS A 286 33.33 -25.04 -33.43
CA LYS A 286 34.01 -23.78 -33.77
C LYS A 286 33.59 -23.31 -35.15
N LEU A 287 33.20 -22.04 -35.26
CA LEU A 287 32.81 -21.46 -36.53
C LEU A 287 33.42 -20.07 -36.70
N SER A 288 34.04 -19.83 -37.84
CA SER A 288 34.52 -18.49 -38.23
C SER A 288 33.60 -17.91 -39.30
N VAL A 289 33.08 -16.72 -39.04
CA VAL A 289 32.17 -16.01 -39.94
C VAL A 289 32.74 -14.67 -40.36
N ASP A 290 32.95 -14.49 -41.68
CA ASP A 290 33.34 -13.18 -42.21
C ASP A 290 32.09 -12.34 -42.53
N MET A 291 31.84 -11.33 -41.72
CA MET A 291 30.69 -10.40 -41.85
C MET A 291 31.04 -9.16 -42.69
N SER A 292 32.25 -9.03 -43.21
CA SER A 292 32.70 -7.81 -43.90
C SER A 292 31.84 -7.40 -45.11
N SER A 293 31.10 -8.36 -45.69
CA SER A 293 30.16 -8.11 -46.79
C SER A 293 28.67 -8.30 -46.39
N ALA A 294 28.36 -8.17 -45.13
CA ALA A 294 26.99 -8.24 -44.65
C ALA A 294 26.11 -7.09 -45.20
N ASN A 295 24.83 -7.36 -45.44
CA ASN A 295 23.87 -6.33 -45.81
C ASN A 295 23.63 -5.43 -44.61
N ARG A 296 23.79 -4.09 -44.80
CA ARG A 296 23.56 -3.08 -43.75
C ARG A 296 22.18 -2.46 -43.93
N THR A 297 21.39 -2.46 -42.86
CA THR A 297 20.11 -1.75 -42.79
C THR A 297 20.20 -0.72 -41.66
N SER A 298 19.98 0.57 -41.94
CA SER A 298 19.96 1.62 -40.91
C SER A 298 18.80 1.42 -39.95
N LYS A 299 19.00 1.70 -38.67
CA LYS A 299 17.96 1.69 -37.66
C LYS A 299 17.18 2.99 -37.55
N ILE A 300 17.74 4.10 -38.03
CA ILE A 300 17.01 5.37 -37.99
C ILE A 300 15.81 5.27 -38.91
N ASP A 301 14.64 5.32 -38.31
CA ASP A 301 13.33 5.34 -38.95
C ASP A 301 12.64 6.65 -38.60
N PRO A 302 12.51 7.59 -39.59
CA PRO A 302 11.84 8.88 -39.33
C PRO A 302 10.40 8.72 -38.85
N ALA A 303 9.70 7.66 -39.26
CA ALA A 303 8.33 7.43 -38.82
C ALA A 303 8.29 7.04 -37.34
N LYS A 304 9.22 6.20 -36.90
CA LYS A 304 9.37 5.87 -35.46
C LYS A 304 9.84 7.05 -34.63
N ASN A 305 10.79 7.83 -35.14
CA ASN A 305 11.25 9.04 -34.45
C ASN A 305 10.07 9.99 -34.16
N ALA A 306 9.14 10.13 -35.12
CA ALA A 306 7.96 11.00 -34.98
C ALA A 306 6.93 10.51 -33.93
N LEU A 307 7.07 9.29 -33.42
CA LEU A 307 6.21 8.76 -32.36
C LEU A 307 6.71 9.15 -30.95
N ILE A 308 7.94 9.62 -30.82
CA ILE A 308 8.51 9.97 -29.53
C ILE A 308 8.17 11.42 -29.17
N ASN A 309 7.76 11.63 -27.95
CA ASN A 309 7.59 12.98 -27.41
C ASN A 309 8.95 13.65 -27.23
N GLU A 310 9.29 14.58 -28.13
CA GLU A 310 10.61 15.22 -28.13
C GLU A 310 10.91 16.02 -26.86
N ARG A 311 9.88 16.43 -26.10
CA ARG A 311 10.07 17.09 -24.79
C ARG A 311 10.75 16.17 -23.77
N LEU A 312 10.81 14.85 -23.99
CA LEU A 312 11.60 13.93 -23.17
C LEU A 312 13.05 14.42 -23.02
N PHE A 313 13.65 14.89 -24.10
CA PHE A 313 15.03 15.38 -24.15
C PHE A 313 15.21 16.78 -23.54
N GLU A 314 14.12 17.50 -23.34
CA GLU A 314 14.10 18.79 -22.64
C GLU A 314 14.01 18.60 -21.13
N VAL A 315 13.22 17.61 -20.65
CA VAL A 315 12.91 17.43 -19.22
C VAL A 315 13.91 16.54 -18.49
N LEU A 316 14.48 15.52 -19.13
CA LEU A 316 15.49 14.66 -18.53
C LEU A 316 16.90 15.25 -18.65
N ASP A 317 17.74 14.95 -17.66
CA ASP A 317 19.16 15.34 -17.63
C ASP A 317 20.03 14.31 -18.36
N PHE A 318 20.23 14.52 -19.66
CA PHE A 318 21.09 13.68 -20.49
C PHE A 318 22.59 13.92 -20.26
N ASP A 319 22.99 14.78 -19.31
CA ASP A 319 24.38 14.94 -18.88
C ASP A 319 24.77 13.90 -17.79
N LEU A 320 23.77 13.15 -17.28
CA LEU A 320 24.02 12.02 -16.40
C LEU A 320 24.80 10.92 -17.12
N PRO A 321 25.84 10.33 -16.48
CA PRO A 321 26.65 9.29 -17.10
C PRO A 321 25.83 8.09 -17.60
N GLU A 322 24.77 7.74 -16.88
CA GLU A 322 23.87 6.63 -17.18
C GLU A 322 23.03 6.86 -18.45
N LEU A 323 22.79 8.12 -18.83
CA LEU A 323 22.03 8.52 -20.01
C LEU A 323 22.95 9.02 -21.16
N ALA A 324 24.27 8.99 -20.99
CA ALA A 324 25.22 9.51 -21.98
C ALA A 324 25.05 8.88 -23.36
N TYR A 325 24.72 7.59 -23.41
CA TYR A 325 24.52 6.89 -24.69
C TYR A 325 23.19 7.26 -25.34
N ALA A 326 22.11 7.42 -24.57
CA ALA A 326 20.86 7.96 -25.10
C ALA A 326 21.07 9.37 -25.67
N LYS A 327 21.87 10.21 -25.01
CA LYS A 327 22.29 11.53 -25.54
C LYS A 327 23.01 11.43 -26.88
N GLU A 328 23.97 10.49 -27.01
CA GLU A 328 24.71 10.27 -28.27
C GLU A 328 23.76 9.92 -29.42
N LEU A 329 22.81 8.99 -29.19
CA LEU A 329 21.79 8.60 -30.19
C LEU A 329 20.90 9.79 -30.58
N TYR A 330 20.42 10.56 -29.61
CA TYR A 330 19.62 11.77 -29.85
C TYR A 330 20.36 12.77 -30.72
N LEU A 331 21.62 13.08 -30.39
CA LEU A 331 22.46 14.00 -31.18
C LEU A 331 22.75 13.46 -32.58
N TYR A 332 22.76 12.13 -32.74
CA TYR A 332 22.93 11.49 -34.04
C TYR A 332 21.63 11.55 -34.90
N GLY A 333 20.47 11.87 -34.29
CA GLY A 333 19.18 11.91 -34.95
C GLY A 333 18.37 10.61 -34.83
N ASP A 334 18.82 9.62 -34.06
CA ASP A 334 18.08 8.42 -33.71
C ASP A 334 17.26 8.66 -32.43
N ILE A 335 16.17 9.40 -32.57
CA ILE A 335 15.31 9.81 -31.46
C ILE A 335 14.64 8.59 -30.82
N TYR A 336 14.16 7.65 -31.65
CA TYR A 336 13.55 6.41 -31.17
C TYR A 336 14.55 5.53 -30.41
N GLY A 337 15.75 5.35 -30.98
CA GLY A 337 16.81 4.62 -30.31
C GLY A 337 17.23 5.26 -28.99
N ALA A 338 17.29 6.58 -28.91
CA ALA A 338 17.55 7.31 -27.67
C ALA A 338 16.45 7.06 -26.62
N ALA A 339 15.18 7.09 -26.99
CA ALA A 339 14.06 6.78 -26.09
C ALA A 339 14.06 5.31 -25.66
N GLN A 340 14.50 4.40 -26.52
CA GLN A 340 14.65 2.98 -26.19
C GLN A 340 15.77 2.75 -25.15
N GLU A 341 16.86 3.51 -25.24
CA GLU A 341 17.91 3.47 -24.20
C GLU A 341 17.42 4.06 -22.87
N VAL A 342 16.58 5.09 -22.89
CA VAL A 342 15.92 5.57 -21.67
C VAL A 342 15.05 4.46 -21.06
N LYS A 343 14.26 3.73 -21.87
CA LYS A 343 13.52 2.55 -21.39
C LYS A 343 14.45 1.50 -20.76
N SER A 344 15.54 1.18 -21.43
CA SER A 344 16.53 0.21 -20.95
C SER A 344 17.16 0.66 -19.62
N TYR A 345 17.42 1.94 -19.47
CA TYR A 345 17.91 2.52 -18.22
C TYR A 345 16.89 2.33 -17.09
N TYR A 346 15.62 2.68 -17.27
CA TYR A 346 14.59 2.48 -16.25
C TYR A 346 14.39 1.02 -15.88
N ALA A 347 14.55 0.11 -16.84
CA ALA A 347 14.47 -1.34 -16.58
C ALA A 347 15.61 -1.84 -15.69
N THR A 348 16.80 -1.26 -15.79
CA THR A 348 18.04 -1.78 -15.18
C THR A 348 18.62 -0.91 -14.06
N ARG A 349 18.09 0.29 -13.83
CA ARG A 349 18.60 1.19 -12.79
C ARG A 349 18.49 0.57 -11.39
N THR A 350 19.49 0.81 -10.55
CA THR A 350 19.58 0.30 -9.16
C THR A 350 19.76 1.40 -8.12
N ASN A 351 19.90 2.65 -8.57
CA ASN A 351 20.14 3.83 -7.74
C ASN A 351 18.89 4.39 -7.07
N VAL A 352 17.72 3.81 -7.34
CA VAL A 352 16.43 4.23 -6.80
C VAL A 352 15.69 3.04 -6.23
N ALA A 353 15.13 3.21 -5.03
CA ALA A 353 14.22 2.26 -4.42
C ALA A 353 12.80 2.84 -4.35
N VAL A 354 11.85 2.14 -4.94
CA VAL A 354 10.41 2.43 -4.81
C VAL A 354 9.84 1.54 -3.72
N PRO A 355 9.21 2.08 -2.67
CA PRO A 355 8.53 1.25 -1.66
C PRO A 355 7.39 0.46 -2.31
N LEU A 356 7.53 -0.86 -2.33
CA LEU A 356 6.57 -1.77 -2.97
C LEU A 356 5.71 -2.49 -1.92
N VAL A 357 4.52 -2.88 -2.34
CA VAL A 357 3.59 -3.65 -1.50
C VAL A 357 4.01 -5.12 -1.48
N ASP A 358 4.00 -5.74 -0.30
CA ASP A 358 4.24 -7.17 -0.14
C ASP A 358 2.95 -7.96 -0.47
N LEU A 359 2.98 -8.73 -1.56
CA LEU A 359 1.87 -9.58 -2.04
C LEU A 359 1.97 -11.04 -1.57
N THR A 360 2.70 -11.32 -0.51
CA THR A 360 2.80 -12.69 0.03
C THR A 360 1.51 -13.18 0.69
N ASN A 361 0.57 -12.28 1.03
CA ASN A 361 -0.73 -12.61 1.58
C ASN A 361 -1.71 -12.98 0.47
N ALA A 362 -2.17 -14.24 0.44
CA ALA A 362 -3.09 -14.76 -0.58
C ALA A 362 -4.46 -14.03 -0.61
N GLU A 363 -4.98 -13.59 0.53
CA GLU A 363 -6.23 -12.80 0.60
C GLU A 363 -6.06 -11.42 -0.03
N TYR A 364 -4.95 -10.76 0.27
CA TYR A 364 -4.58 -9.47 -0.32
C TYR A 364 -4.39 -9.59 -1.84
N TYR A 365 -3.71 -10.63 -2.30
CA TYR A 365 -3.54 -10.94 -3.73
C TYR A 365 -4.89 -11.15 -4.42
N SER A 366 -5.79 -11.92 -3.82
CA SER A 366 -7.13 -12.19 -4.36
C SER A 366 -7.95 -10.91 -4.54
N PHE A 367 -7.89 -10.00 -3.56
CA PHE A 367 -8.54 -8.70 -3.62
C PHE A 367 -7.96 -7.83 -4.75
N HIS A 368 -6.64 -7.72 -4.86
CA HIS A 368 -5.97 -6.96 -5.91
C HIS A 368 -6.29 -7.52 -7.30
N LYS A 369 -6.29 -8.85 -7.44
CA LYS A 369 -6.64 -9.51 -8.70
C LYS A 369 -8.05 -9.17 -9.14
N SER A 370 -9.02 -9.20 -8.23
CA SER A 370 -10.40 -8.83 -8.57
C SER A 370 -10.48 -7.41 -9.15
N ILE A 371 -9.82 -6.44 -8.53
CA ILE A 371 -9.79 -5.05 -9.01
C ILE A 371 -9.12 -4.95 -10.40
N ALA A 372 -7.96 -5.56 -10.56
CA ALA A 372 -7.22 -5.52 -11.82
C ALA A 372 -8.00 -6.16 -12.98
N ASP A 373 -8.62 -7.32 -12.74
CA ASP A 373 -9.39 -8.05 -13.75
C ASP A 373 -10.63 -7.28 -14.21
N GLN A 374 -11.35 -6.64 -13.28
CA GLN A 374 -12.54 -5.85 -13.60
C GLN A 374 -12.20 -4.65 -14.51
N ALA A 375 -11.03 -4.04 -14.35
CA ALA A 375 -10.61 -2.91 -15.16
C ALA A 375 -10.18 -3.28 -16.58
N LEU A 376 -10.04 -4.57 -16.93
CA LEU A 376 -9.68 -4.98 -18.29
C LEU A 376 -10.81 -4.70 -19.30
N LYS A 377 -10.44 -4.36 -20.54
CA LYS A 377 -11.39 -4.08 -21.64
C LYS A 377 -12.36 -5.24 -21.89
N LYS A 378 -11.86 -6.49 -21.84
CA LYS A 378 -12.68 -7.70 -22.01
C LYS A 378 -13.75 -7.88 -20.92
N ASN A 379 -13.59 -7.22 -19.77
CA ASN A 379 -14.54 -7.22 -18.65
C ASN A 379 -15.38 -5.92 -18.59
N GLY A 380 -15.29 -5.09 -19.62
CA GLY A 380 -16.11 -3.89 -19.82
C GLY A 380 -15.58 -2.63 -19.14
N TYR A 381 -14.27 -2.53 -18.90
CA TYR A 381 -13.64 -1.39 -18.22
C TYR A 381 -14.36 -0.99 -16.92
N ARG A 382 -14.53 -1.96 -16.01
CA ARG A 382 -15.15 -1.72 -14.70
C ARG A 382 -14.08 -1.30 -13.69
N PHE A 383 -13.93 -0.01 -13.50
CA PHE A 383 -12.90 0.57 -12.67
C PHE A 383 -13.33 0.65 -11.20
N PHE A 384 -12.41 0.31 -10.31
CA PHE A 384 -12.58 0.48 -8.87
C PHE A 384 -12.38 1.95 -8.51
N ILE A 385 -13.40 2.54 -7.90
CA ILE A 385 -13.33 3.84 -7.26
C ILE A 385 -13.48 3.63 -5.76
N ALA A 386 -12.61 4.25 -4.98
CA ALA A 386 -12.63 4.10 -3.53
C ALA A 386 -14.03 4.31 -2.94
N THR A 387 -14.41 3.50 -1.96
CA THR A 387 -15.74 3.38 -1.36
C THR A 387 -16.39 4.68 -0.86
N ASN A 388 -15.61 5.76 -0.79
CA ASN A 388 -16.04 7.04 -0.23
C ASN A 388 -17.10 7.79 -1.07
N TYR A 389 -17.38 7.32 -2.29
CA TYR A 389 -18.29 7.97 -3.23
C TYR A 389 -19.51 7.12 -3.62
N VAL A 390 -19.73 6.03 -2.92
CA VAL A 390 -20.90 5.18 -3.18
C VAL A 390 -22.07 5.71 -2.39
N GLU A 391 -23.05 6.31 -3.07
CA GLU A 391 -24.41 6.30 -2.53
C GLU A 391 -24.88 4.83 -2.46
N SER A 392 -24.99 4.28 -1.26
CA SER A 392 -25.49 2.92 -1.07
C SER A 392 -27.00 2.86 -1.32
N THR A 393 -27.41 2.87 -2.57
CA THR A 393 -28.77 2.46 -2.94
C THR A 393 -28.84 0.97 -3.27
N SER A 394 -27.71 0.27 -3.33
CA SER A 394 -27.68 -1.19 -3.46
C SER A 394 -27.17 -1.84 -2.17
N SER A 395 -27.84 -2.86 -1.72
CA SER A 395 -27.49 -3.67 -0.55
C SER A 395 -26.18 -4.48 -0.70
N GLU A 396 -25.51 -4.37 -1.82
CA GLU A 396 -24.21 -4.94 -2.13
C GLU A 396 -23.43 -3.87 -2.88
N GLY A 397 -22.60 -3.11 -2.18
CA GLY A 397 -21.83 -1.98 -2.72
C GLY A 397 -20.94 -2.37 -3.91
N ASP A 398 -21.48 -2.26 -5.11
CA ASP A 398 -20.69 -2.37 -6.34
C ASP A 398 -19.82 -1.11 -6.45
N VAL A 399 -18.58 -1.24 -6.00
CA VAL A 399 -17.55 -0.17 -6.06
C VAL A 399 -16.90 -0.07 -7.45
N TYR A 400 -17.42 -0.79 -8.43
CA TYR A 400 -16.92 -0.83 -9.80
C TYR A 400 -17.87 -0.13 -10.75
N TYR A 401 -17.34 0.78 -11.55
CA TYR A 401 -18.10 1.55 -12.54
C TYR A 401 -17.54 1.33 -13.93
N SER A 402 -18.42 1.18 -14.92
CA SER A 402 -18.04 1.19 -16.33
C SER A 402 -18.17 2.60 -16.87
N PHE A 403 -17.09 3.13 -17.43
CA PHE A 403 -16.99 4.50 -17.94
C PHE A 403 -16.80 4.51 -19.45
N LEU A 404 -17.51 3.67 -20.15
CA LEU A 404 -17.45 3.67 -21.61
C LEU A 404 -18.51 4.64 -22.17
N ASP A 405 -18.09 5.49 -23.09
CA ASP A 405 -18.96 6.29 -23.94
C ASP A 405 -19.63 5.44 -25.04
N GLU A 406 -20.47 6.06 -25.88
CA GLU A 406 -21.20 5.38 -26.96
C GLU A 406 -20.25 4.77 -28.01
N ASP A 407 -19.05 5.31 -28.16
CA ASP A 407 -18.03 4.89 -29.13
C ASP A 407 -17.05 3.87 -28.52
N GLY A 408 -17.16 3.58 -27.21
CA GLY A 408 -16.34 2.62 -26.46
C GLY A 408 -15.01 3.18 -25.96
N GLY A 409 -14.85 4.52 -25.95
CA GLY A 409 -13.82 5.26 -25.25
C GLY A 409 -14.13 5.41 -23.74
N VAL A 410 -13.24 6.09 -23.02
CA VAL A 410 -13.45 6.35 -21.59
C VAL A 410 -14.19 7.67 -21.38
N ASP A 411 -15.37 7.64 -20.77
CA ASP A 411 -16.08 8.85 -20.35
C ASP A 411 -15.48 9.41 -19.06
N TRP A 412 -14.52 10.30 -19.19
CA TRP A 412 -13.83 10.95 -18.06
C TRP A 412 -14.72 11.92 -17.25
N GLU A 413 -15.92 12.27 -17.74
CA GLU A 413 -16.88 13.11 -17.05
C GLU A 413 -18.07 12.30 -16.48
N TYR A 414 -17.96 10.98 -16.48
CA TYR A 414 -18.99 10.07 -15.96
C TYR A 414 -19.40 10.42 -14.52
N ARG A 415 -20.72 10.46 -14.28
CA ARG A 415 -21.33 10.80 -13.00
C ARG A 415 -22.48 9.85 -12.68
N PRO A 416 -22.26 8.84 -11.84
CA PRO A 416 -23.36 7.95 -11.40
C PRO A 416 -24.28 8.60 -10.38
N THR A 417 -23.84 9.70 -9.73
CA THR A 417 -24.56 10.41 -8.67
C THR A 417 -24.51 11.93 -8.91
N THR A 418 -25.20 12.69 -8.09
CA THR A 418 -25.16 14.16 -8.12
C THR A 418 -23.86 14.74 -7.55
N GLU A 419 -22.99 13.92 -6.98
CA GLU A 419 -21.78 14.39 -6.33
C GLU A 419 -20.72 14.89 -7.33
N ASP A 420 -20.37 16.16 -7.23
CA ASP A 420 -19.44 16.85 -8.12
C ASP A 420 -17.98 16.34 -8.02
N SER A 421 -17.64 15.64 -6.94
CA SER A 421 -16.30 15.10 -6.74
C SER A 421 -16.04 13.77 -7.44
N PHE A 422 -17.07 13.09 -7.97
CA PHE A 422 -16.92 11.77 -8.57
C PHE A 422 -15.97 11.73 -9.78
N PRO A 423 -16.10 12.61 -10.83
CA PRO A 423 -15.16 12.63 -11.93
C PRO A 423 -13.71 12.86 -11.48
N ALA A 424 -13.51 13.72 -10.47
CA ALA A 424 -12.19 13.96 -9.93
C ALA A 424 -11.53 12.69 -9.36
N SER A 425 -12.31 11.72 -8.91
CA SER A 425 -11.81 10.43 -8.43
C SER A 425 -11.36 9.52 -9.57
N LEU A 426 -12.02 9.60 -10.75
CA LEU A 426 -11.55 8.95 -11.97
C LEU A 426 -10.18 9.49 -12.39
N TRP A 427 -10.01 10.81 -12.37
CA TRP A 427 -8.79 11.47 -12.80
C TRP A 427 -7.56 11.16 -11.95
N ARG A 428 -7.72 10.46 -10.82
CA ARG A 428 -6.62 9.92 -9.97
C ARG A 428 -6.07 8.58 -10.47
N HIS A 429 -6.80 7.89 -11.34
CA HIS A 429 -6.49 6.55 -11.85
C HIS A 429 -6.18 5.52 -10.74
N PRO A 430 -7.08 5.32 -9.77
CA PRO A 430 -6.77 4.51 -8.57
C PRO A 430 -6.59 3.01 -8.85
N TRP A 431 -7.03 2.51 -10.02
CA TRP A 431 -6.97 1.10 -10.40
C TRP A 431 -5.63 0.67 -10.99
N VAL A 432 -4.79 1.62 -11.51
CA VAL A 432 -3.58 1.26 -12.27
C VAL A 432 -2.53 0.57 -11.41
N GLU A 433 -2.45 0.91 -10.12
CA GLU A 433 -1.53 0.25 -9.19
C GLU A 433 -1.82 -1.25 -9.10
N TYR A 434 -3.11 -1.64 -9.01
CA TYR A 434 -3.52 -3.04 -8.92
C TYR A 434 -3.16 -3.81 -10.20
N GLN A 435 -3.36 -3.22 -11.37
CA GLN A 435 -2.97 -3.80 -12.65
C GLN A 435 -1.46 -3.98 -12.77
N ALA A 436 -0.68 -2.98 -12.36
CA ALA A 436 0.78 -3.03 -12.36
C ALA A 436 1.32 -4.11 -11.43
N LEU A 437 0.74 -4.25 -10.23
CA LEU A 437 1.05 -5.31 -9.26
C LEU A 437 0.76 -6.70 -9.83
N LEU A 438 -0.39 -6.87 -10.49
CA LEU A 438 -0.75 -8.16 -11.10
C LEU A 438 0.16 -8.52 -12.27
N TYR A 439 0.53 -7.54 -13.10
CA TYR A 439 1.57 -7.75 -14.11
C TYR A 439 2.90 -8.21 -13.47
N TRP A 440 3.33 -7.54 -12.40
CA TRP A 440 4.55 -7.94 -11.69
C TRP A 440 4.53 -9.41 -11.24
N CYS A 441 3.39 -9.87 -10.72
CA CYS A 441 3.22 -11.24 -10.23
C CYS A 441 3.05 -12.27 -11.36
N THR A 442 2.28 -11.94 -12.40
CA THR A 442 1.83 -12.92 -13.41
C THR A 442 2.55 -12.80 -14.75
N LYS A 443 3.17 -11.64 -15.03
CA LYS A 443 3.71 -11.25 -16.34
C LYS A 443 2.66 -11.25 -17.47
N ASP A 444 1.37 -11.15 -17.12
CA ASP A 444 0.29 -11.01 -18.09
C ASP A 444 0.27 -9.58 -18.65
N GLU A 445 0.65 -9.45 -19.90
CA GLU A 445 0.76 -8.18 -20.64
C GLU A 445 -0.59 -7.48 -20.85
N GLU A 446 -1.73 -8.16 -20.71
CA GLU A 446 -3.05 -7.52 -20.84
C GLU A 446 -3.25 -6.41 -19.79
N TYR A 447 -2.69 -6.55 -18.58
CA TYR A 447 -2.78 -5.51 -17.56
C TYR A 447 -2.03 -4.23 -17.98
N VAL A 448 -0.81 -4.38 -18.48
CA VAL A 448 -0.01 -3.21 -18.91
C VAL A 448 -0.61 -2.58 -20.16
N LYS A 449 -1.09 -3.41 -21.10
CA LYS A 449 -1.81 -2.90 -22.28
C LYS A 449 -3.01 -2.05 -21.87
N CYS A 450 -3.80 -2.49 -20.90
CA CYS A 450 -4.93 -1.72 -20.39
C CYS A 450 -4.49 -0.39 -19.77
N ILE A 451 -3.39 -0.38 -18.96
CA ILE A 451 -2.82 0.85 -18.39
C ILE A 451 -2.43 1.82 -19.51
N VAL A 452 -1.75 1.32 -20.53
CA VAL A 452 -1.30 2.13 -21.68
C VAL A 452 -2.49 2.69 -22.46
N ASP A 453 -3.45 1.85 -22.82
CA ASP A 453 -4.65 2.25 -23.59
C ASP A 453 -5.43 3.36 -22.86
N VAL A 454 -5.67 3.19 -21.57
CA VAL A 454 -6.46 4.15 -20.75
C VAL A 454 -5.69 5.45 -20.49
N TYR A 455 -4.38 5.38 -20.24
CA TYR A 455 -3.61 6.61 -20.02
C TYR A 455 -3.35 7.40 -21.31
N SER A 456 -3.21 6.72 -22.43
CA SER A 456 -3.10 7.39 -23.75
C SER A 456 -4.40 8.10 -24.09
N ASP A 457 -5.56 7.47 -23.85
CA ASP A 457 -6.88 8.10 -23.98
C ASP A 457 -7.02 9.36 -23.09
N TRP A 458 -6.54 9.29 -21.83
CA TRP A 458 -6.46 10.45 -20.94
C TRP A 458 -5.63 11.59 -21.51
N LEU A 459 -4.42 11.31 -22.01
CA LEU A 459 -3.51 12.32 -22.56
C LEU A 459 -4.04 12.93 -23.87
N GLU A 460 -4.75 12.14 -24.68
CA GLU A 460 -5.40 12.61 -25.91
C GLU A 460 -6.62 13.49 -25.59
N THR A 461 -7.45 13.07 -24.63
CA THR A 461 -8.66 13.80 -24.21
C THR A 461 -8.30 15.10 -23.47
N TYR A 462 -7.30 15.08 -22.62
CA TYR A 462 -6.90 16.21 -21.78
C TYR A 462 -5.39 16.46 -21.86
N PRO A 463 -4.88 16.97 -22.98
CA PRO A 463 -3.45 17.36 -23.07
C PRO A 463 -3.14 18.46 -22.06
N CYS A 464 -2.00 18.36 -21.39
CA CYS A 464 -1.58 19.41 -20.46
C CYS A 464 -1.22 20.71 -21.18
N THR A 465 -2.00 21.75 -20.93
CA THR A 465 -1.76 23.09 -21.49
C THR A 465 -1.31 24.12 -20.45
N VAL A 466 -1.12 23.68 -19.21
CA VAL A 466 -0.78 24.55 -18.07
C VAL A 466 0.70 24.94 -18.11
N THR A 467 0.97 26.25 -18.28
CA THR A 467 2.35 26.78 -18.33
C THR A 467 2.67 27.75 -17.19
N GLY A 468 1.95 27.69 -16.08
CA GLY A 468 2.15 28.58 -14.92
C GLY A 468 0.91 28.64 -14.04
N LYS A 469 0.72 29.74 -13.32
CA LYS A 469 -0.42 29.90 -12.43
C LYS A 469 -1.72 30.08 -13.23
N ILE A 470 -2.72 29.28 -12.88
CA ILE A 470 -4.07 29.31 -13.50
C ILE A 470 -5.15 29.56 -12.45
N SER A 471 -6.34 29.96 -12.90
CA SER A 471 -7.49 30.15 -12.02
C SER A 471 -8.05 28.82 -11.54
N MET A 472 -8.51 28.74 -10.31
CA MET A 472 -9.25 27.58 -9.79
C MET A 472 -10.53 27.25 -10.59
N SER A 473 -11.09 28.22 -11.30
CA SER A 473 -12.24 28.01 -12.19
C SER A 473 -11.85 27.41 -13.55
N ASN A 474 -10.55 27.32 -13.87
CA ASN A 474 -10.09 26.62 -15.04
C ASN A 474 -10.25 25.10 -14.82
N PRO A 475 -10.93 24.33 -15.71
CA PRO A 475 -11.06 22.88 -15.57
C PRO A 475 -9.72 22.16 -15.40
N ASP A 476 -8.66 22.63 -16.06
CA ASP A 476 -7.32 22.03 -15.95
C ASP A 476 -6.68 22.18 -14.58
N TYR A 477 -7.15 23.14 -13.74
CA TYR A 477 -6.69 23.25 -12.36
C TYR A 477 -6.99 21.97 -11.58
N ARG A 478 -8.17 21.38 -11.73
CA ARG A 478 -8.52 20.12 -11.09
C ARG A 478 -7.90 18.90 -11.79
N ARG A 479 -7.73 18.94 -13.11
CA ARG A 479 -7.22 17.82 -13.91
C ARG A 479 -5.70 17.64 -13.75
N TRP A 480 -4.94 18.73 -13.78
CA TRP A 480 -3.47 18.73 -13.85
C TRP A 480 -2.77 19.22 -12.59
N CYS A 481 -3.49 19.83 -11.65
CA CYS A 481 -2.96 20.29 -10.36
C CYS A 481 -3.67 19.55 -9.22
N GLN A 482 -3.37 19.91 -8.00
CA GLN A 482 -4.01 19.43 -6.79
C GLN A 482 -3.92 17.90 -6.57
N LEU A 483 -4.88 17.41 -5.82
CA LEU A 483 -5.04 16.04 -5.35
C LEU A 483 -5.03 15.01 -6.49
N GLN A 484 -5.64 15.32 -7.64
CA GLN A 484 -5.77 14.38 -8.75
C GLN A 484 -4.41 14.09 -9.39
N ALA A 485 -3.64 15.14 -9.68
CA ALA A 485 -2.28 15.02 -10.22
C ALA A 485 -1.34 14.37 -9.20
N SER A 486 -1.44 14.71 -7.92
CA SER A 486 -0.63 14.10 -6.84
C SER A 486 -0.83 12.59 -6.74
N ASN A 487 -2.07 12.13 -6.83
CA ASN A 487 -2.39 10.70 -6.84
C ASN A 487 -1.88 10.02 -8.11
N ARG A 488 -2.05 10.64 -9.31
CA ARG A 488 -1.49 10.08 -10.55
C ARG A 488 0.02 9.93 -10.47
N ILE A 489 0.75 10.93 -10.02
CA ILE A 489 2.21 10.83 -9.79
C ILE A 489 2.52 9.60 -8.94
N SER A 490 1.89 9.47 -7.78
CA SER A 490 2.14 8.36 -6.85
C SER A 490 1.84 7.00 -7.47
N ASN A 491 0.75 6.88 -8.23
CA ASN A 491 0.34 5.63 -8.89
C ASN A 491 1.29 5.28 -10.05
N TYR A 492 1.64 6.25 -10.91
CA TYR A 492 2.47 5.95 -12.08
C TYR A 492 3.96 5.77 -11.76
N LEU A 493 4.47 6.29 -10.65
CA LEU A 493 5.80 5.92 -10.15
C LEU A 493 5.86 4.43 -9.81
N LYS A 494 4.79 3.86 -9.25
CA LYS A 494 4.68 2.42 -9.01
C LYS A 494 4.50 1.62 -10.31
N VAL A 495 3.68 2.13 -11.25
CA VAL A 495 3.54 1.54 -12.59
C VAL A 495 4.88 1.42 -13.28
N LEU A 496 5.70 2.49 -13.28
CA LEU A 496 7.05 2.45 -13.82
C LEU A 496 7.91 1.34 -13.22
N GLU A 497 7.86 1.16 -11.90
CA GLU A 497 8.68 0.14 -11.23
C GLU A 497 8.18 -1.28 -11.50
N TYR A 498 6.87 -1.52 -11.39
CA TYR A 498 6.30 -2.85 -11.61
C TYR A 498 6.32 -3.29 -13.07
N CYS A 499 6.14 -2.35 -14.00
CA CYS A 499 5.98 -2.64 -15.43
C CYS A 499 7.25 -2.42 -16.25
N LYS A 500 8.39 -2.10 -15.64
CA LYS A 500 9.64 -1.73 -16.34
C LYS A 500 10.16 -2.76 -17.35
N PHE A 501 9.75 -4.02 -17.25
CA PHE A 501 10.13 -5.10 -18.17
C PHE A 501 9.03 -5.42 -19.20
N SER A 502 7.90 -4.72 -19.16
CA SER A 502 6.79 -4.98 -20.07
C SER A 502 7.13 -4.58 -21.51
N GLU A 503 6.67 -5.37 -22.46
CA GLU A 503 6.76 -5.03 -23.88
C GLU A 503 5.80 -3.89 -24.23
N ASN A 504 4.63 -3.82 -23.56
CA ASN A 504 3.65 -2.75 -23.78
C ASN A 504 4.06 -1.39 -23.16
N LEU A 505 5.05 -1.35 -22.26
CA LEU A 505 5.66 -0.10 -21.85
C LEU A 505 6.65 0.35 -22.94
N THR A 506 6.12 0.73 -24.10
CA THR A 506 6.93 1.09 -25.28
C THR A 506 7.71 2.39 -25.09
N PRO A 507 8.76 2.68 -25.88
CA PRO A 507 9.49 3.96 -25.81
C PRO A 507 8.59 5.17 -26.03
N GLU A 508 7.60 5.05 -26.93
CA GLU A 508 6.61 6.07 -27.23
C GLU A 508 5.78 6.41 -25.98
N PHE A 509 5.12 5.41 -25.42
CA PHE A 509 4.31 5.59 -24.22
C PHE A 509 5.14 6.06 -23.03
N LEU A 510 6.35 5.53 -22.85
CA LEU A 510 7.24 5.97 -21.78
C LEU A 510 7.62 7.44 -21.93
N SER A 511 7.88 7.91 -23.15
CA SER A 511 8.20 9.32 -23.40
C SER A 511 7.03 10.24 -23.01
N ASP A 512 5.80 9.89 -23.37
CA ASP A 512 4.60 10.64 -23.00
C ASP A 512 4.35 10.60 -21.49
N LEU A 513 4.50 9.43 -20.87
CA LEU A 513 4.33 9.26 -19.42
C LEU A 513 5.34 10.14 -18.65
N LEU A 514 6.62 10.10 -18.98
CA LEU A 514 7.65 10.88 -18.28
C LEU A 514 7.44 12.39 -18.43
N VAL A 515 7.07 12.85 -19.64
CA VAL A 515 6.74 14.25 -19.87
C VAL A 515 5.49 14.66 -19.09
N SER A 516 4.46 13.82 -19.07
CA SER A 516 3.22 14.13 -18.34
C SER A 516 3.43 14.16 -16.81
N LEU A 517 4.29 13.31 -16.26
CA LEU A 517 4.66 13.36 -14.84
C LEU A 517 5.44 14.64 -14.50
N TYR A 518 6.36 15.06 -15.39
CA TYR A 518 7.02 16.35 -15.25
C TYR A 518 6.02 17.50 -15.25
N ASP A 519 5.07 17.49 -16.20
CA ASP A 519 4.05 18.52 -16.30
C ASP A 519 3.14 18.55 -15.06
N CYS A 520 2.76 17.40 -14.52
CA CYS A 520 2.03 17.32 -13.25
C CYS A 520 2.79 18.02 -12.10
N VAL A 521 4.10 17.77 -11.97
CA VAL A 521 4.92 18.41 -10.93
C VAL A 521 4.96 19.92 -11.11
N GLU A 522 5.24 20.41 -12.33
CA GLU A 522 5.33 21.84 -12.59
C GLU A 522 3.97 22.54 -12.42
N CYS A 523 2.87 21.89 -12.81
CA CYS A 523 1.51 22.38 -12.58
C CYS A 523 1.19 22.48 -11.08
N ILE A 524 1.51 21.46 -10.30
CA ILE A 524 1.33 21.47 -8.84
C ILE A 524 2.13 22.61 -8.22
N ARG A 525 3.42 22.72 -8.53
CA ARG A 525 4.31 23.72 -7.98
C ARG A 525 3.86 25.16 -8.29
N ALA A 526 3.37 25.40 -9.51
CA ALA A 526 2.84 26.70 -9.90
C ALA A 526 1.50 27.02 -9.26
N ASN A 527 0.75 26.03 -8.81
CA ASN A 527 -0.67 26.13 -8.41
C ASN A 527 -0.99 25.36 -7.13
N TYR A 528 -0.08 25.33 -6.19
CA TYR A 528 -0.34 24.69 -4.90
C TYR A 528 -1.67 25.12 -4.30
N TYR A 529 -2.33 24.21 -3.60
CA TYR A 529 -3.64 24.45 -3.01
C TYR A 529 -3.61 25.67 -2.07
N TYR A 530 -4.65 26.48 -2.13
CA TYR A 530 -4.70 27.79 -1.45
C TYR A 530 -4.73 27.69 0.08
N SER A 531 -5.32 26.64 0.64
CA SER A 531 -5.27 26.40 2.08
C SER A 531 -3.86 25.91 2.43
N GLU A 532 -3.16 26.71 3.23
CA GLU A 532 -1.73 26.51 3.50
C GLU A 532 -1.44 25.28 4.37
N PHE A 533 -2.40 24.89 5.21
CA PHE A 533 -2.30 23.76 6.13
C PHE A 533 -3.49 22.83 5.92
N SER A 534 -3.43 22.01 4.89
CA SER A 534 -4.46 21.04 4.54
C SER A 534 -3.83 19.74 4.03
N ASN A 535 -4.59 18.66 4.13
CA ASN A 535 -4.23 17.36 3.59
C ASN A 535 -3.95 17.41 2.07
N ILE A 536 -4.69 18.24 1.31
CA ILE A 536 -4.47 18.45 -0.13
C ILE A 536 -3.07 19.03 -0.36
N ARG A 537 -2.70 20.10 0.35
CA ARG A 537 -1.37 20.71 0.24
C ARG A 537 -0.26 19.73 0.59
N LEU A 538 -0.48 18.90 1.63
CA LEU A 538 0.49 17.89 2.05
C LEU A 538 0.68 16.79 1.00
N LEU A 539 -0.40 16.33 0.34
CA LEU A 539 -0.34 15.37 -0.76
C LEU A 539 0.38 15.93 -1.99
N GLU A 540 0.17 17.21 -2.31
CA GLU A 540 0.90 17.89 -3.38
C GLU A 540 2.41 17.90 -3.10
N VAL A 541 2.80 18.27 -1.90
CA VAL A 541 4.21 18.29 -1.46
C VAL A 541 4.81 16.87 -1.44
N GLN A 542 4.04 15.86 -0.98
CA GLN A 542 4.46 14.46 -1.05
C GLN A 542 4.73 14.02 -2.49
N ALA A 543 3.86 14.38 -3.43
CA ALA A 543 4.03 14.01 -4.83
C ALA A 543 5.30 14.63 -5.45
N VAL A 544 5.55 15.91 -5.16
CA VAL A 544 6.79 16.59 -5.59
C VAL A 544 8.03 15.94 -4.96
N MET A 545 7.97 15.60 -3.66
CA MET A 545 9.06 14.88 -2.96
C MET A 545 9.29 13.50 -3.57
N ASN A 546 8.24 12.74 -3.83
CA ASN A 546 8.33 11.41 -4.43
C ASN A 546 9.02 11.49 -5.80
N MET A 547 8.63 12.45 -6.65
CA MET A 547 9.31 12.69 -7.93
C MET A 547 10.77 13.06 -7.75
N ALA A 548 11.08 13.97 -6.82
CA ALA A 548 12.46 14.40 -6.57
C ALA A 548 13.38 13.27 -6.05
N VAL A 549 12.81 12.30 -5.33
CA VAL A 549 13.60 11.19 -4.76
C VAL A 549 13.65 9.98 -5.69
N MET A 550 12.52 9.64 -6.31
CA MET A 550 12.40 8.41 -7.11
C MET A 550 12.70 8.62 -8.60
N MET A 551 12.80 9.88 -9.06
CA MET A 551 13.08 10.23 -10.45
C MET A 551 14.25 11.23 -10.56
N PRO A 552 15.47 10.84 -10.10
CA PRO A 552 16.64 11.73 -10.06
C PRO A 552 17.13 12.16 -11.46
N GLU A 553 16.57 11.59 -12.51
CA GLU A 553 16.94 11.85 -13.90
C GLU A 553 16.38 13.16 -14.46
N PHE A 554 15.45 13.82 -13.76
CA PHE A 554 14.88 15.08 -14.24
C PHE A 554 15.81 16.27 -13.95
N LYS A 555 15.93 17.21 -14.89
CA LYS A 555 16.79 18.40 -14.75
C LYS A 555 16.50 19.27 -13.55
N LYS A 556 15.22 19.33 -13.12
CA LYS A 556 14.76 20.17 -11.99
C LYS A 556 14.72 19.46 -10.64
N VAL A 557 15.20 18.24 -10.56
CA VAL A 557 15.11 17.40 -9.37
C VAL A 557 15.61 18.07 -8.10
N GLN A 558 16.71 18.81 -8.16
CA GLN A 558 17.28 19.49 -7.00
C GLN A 558 16.40 20.66 -6.54
N GLU A 559 15.80 21.38 -7.48
CA GLU A 559 14.83 22.46 -7.19
C GLU A 559 13.59 21.87 -6.51
N TRP A 560 13.03 20.77 -7.06
CA TRP A 560 11.88 20.07 -6.48
C TRP A 560 12.18 19.56 -5.07
N GLN A 561 13.33 18.93 -4.86
CA GLN A 561 13.72 18.40 -3.54
C GLN A 561 13.83 19.51 -2.50
N ASN A 562 14.50 20.61 -2.83
CA ASN A 562 14.70 21.73 -1.90
C ASN A 562 13.36 22.37 -1.51
N GLU A 563 12.49 22.60 -2.50
CA GLU A 563 11.15 23.17 -2.27
C GLU A 563 10.28 22.23 -1.43
N ALA A 564 10.21 20.96 -1.82
CA ALA A 564 9.40 19.96 -1.10
C ALA A 564 9.88 19.77 0.35
N LEU A 565 11.19 19.73 0.61
CA LEU A 565 11.73 19.66 1.97
C LEU A 565 11.36 20.89 2.81
N SER A 566 11.46 22.09 2.22
CA SER A 566 11.03 23.32 2.90
C SER A 566 9.56 23.27 3.28
N GLU A 567 8.72 22.81 2.34
CA GLU A 567 7.26 22.68 2.57
C GLU A 567 6.94 21.55 3.57
N VAL A 568 7.60 20.40 3.53
CA VAL A 568 7.42 19.32 4.52
C VAL A 568 7.70 19.86 5.94
N ASN A 569 8.79 20.59 6.12
CA ASN A 569 9.13 21.18 7.42
C ASN A 569 8.08 22.21 7.89
N ARG A 570 7.61 23.05 6.98
CA ARG A 570 6.57 24.04 7.26
C ARG A 570 5.25 23.37 7.64
N LEU A 571 4.85 22.37 6.85
CA LEU A 571 3.60 21.63 7.06
C LEU A 571 3.63 20.79 8.33
N LEU A 572 4.74 20.14 8.65
CA LEU A 572 4.88 19.39 9.90
C LEU A 572 4.71 20.27 11.13
N GLY A 573 5.21 21.51 11.06
CA GLY A 573 5.07 22.48 12.16
C GLY A 573 3.74 23.21 12.20
N GLY A 574 3.00 23.28 11.08
CA GLY A 574 1.75 24.01 10.97
C GLY A 574 0.48 23.15 10.93
N MET A 575 0.60 21.90 10.49
CA MET A 575 -0.53 20.95 10.45
C MET A 575 -0.70 20.18 11.76
N LEU A 576 0.40 19.82 12.42
CA LEU A 576 0.31 19.16 13.72
C LEU A 576 0.44 20.20 14.84
N ALA A 577 -0.59 20.33 15.66
CA ALA A 577 -0.56 21.16 16.85
C ALA A 577 0.48 20.65 17.87
N ASP A 578 0.76 21.43 18.92
CA ASP A 578 1.77 21.05 19.92
C ASP A 578 1.47 19.73 20.63
N ASP A 579 0.20 19.34 20.71
CA ASP A 579 -0.26 18.05 21.25
C ASP A 579 -0.32 16.92 20.19
N GLY A 580 0.03 17.22 18.94
CA GLY A 580 0.15 16.27 17.85
C GLY A 580 -1.12 16.06 17.01
N VAL A 581 -2.22 16.72 17.34
CA VAL A 581 -3.46 16.62 16.57
C VAL A 581 -3.39 17.50 15.32
N ASP A 582 -3.92 16.98 14.20
CA ASP A 582 -4.03 17.73 12.97
C ASP A 582 -4.99 18.92 13.12
N VAL A 583 -4.61 20.06 12.51
CA VAL A 583 -5.36 21.32 12.63
C VAL A 583 -6.75 21.29 12.00
N GLU A 584 -7.05 20.33 11.15
CA GLU A 584 -8.40 20.10 10.62
C GLU A 584 -9.34 19.48 11.67
N MET A 585 -8.80 19.01 12.80
CA MET A 585 -9.53 18.49 13.97
C MET A 585 -10.48 17.32 13.65
N ASP A 586 -10.29 16.65 12.53
CA ASP A 586 -11.10 15.52 12.08
C ASP A 586 -10.34 14.20 12.25
N PRO A 587 -10.89 13.19 12.93
CA PRO A 587 -10.21 11.91 13.13
C PRO A 587 -9.76 11.19 11.85
N SER A 588 -10.60 11.16 10.79
CA SER A 588 -10.27 10.53 9.52
C SER A 588 -9.13 11.25 8.80
N TYR A 589 -9.21 12.58 8.74
CA TYR A 589 -8.17 13.40 8.11
C TYR A 589 -6.87 13.34 8.89
N HIS A 590 -6.92 13.30 10.22
CA HIS A 590 -5.75 13.13 11.06
C HIS A 590 -5.00 11.82 10.77
N ILE A 591 -5.72 10.68 10.68
CA ILE A 591 -5.12 9.38 10.30
C ILE A 591 -4.49 9.49 8.91
N GLY A 592 -5.15 10.16 7.97
CA GLY A 592 -4.64 10.43 6.63
C GLY A 592 -3.35 11.26 6.65
N VAL A 593 -3.32 12.36 7.39
CA VAL A 593 -2.14 13.24 7.53
C VAL A 593 -0.93 12.49 8.10
N ILE A 594 -1.12 11.70 9.16
CA ILE A 594 -0.04 10.86 9.72
C ILE A 594 0.46 9.85 8.69
N SER A 595 -0.45 9.25 7.91
CA SER A 595 -0.08 8.29 6.85
C SER A 595 0.72 8.95 5.74
N ILE A 596 0.40 10.19 5.34
CA ILE A 596 1.14 10.92 4.31
C ILE A 596 2.57 11.24 4.79
N PHE A 597 2.73 11.77 6.00
CA PHE A 597 4.06 12.01 6.58
C PHE A 597 4.86 10.70 6.68
N TYR A 598 4.24 9.61 7.11
CA TYR A 598 4.91 8.32 7.13
C TYR A 598 5.37 7.87 5.73
N THR A 599 4.54 8.06 4.70
CA THR A 599 4.91 7.70 3.32
C THR A 599 6.09 8.54 2.81
N ILE A 600 6.15 9.83 3.14
CA ILE A 600 7.32 10.69 2.86
C ILE A 600 8.58 10.09 3.50
N HIS A 601 8.49 9.69 4.77
CA HIS A 601 9.61 9.02 5.44
C HIS A 601 9.99 7.71 4.76
N GLN A 602 9.02 6.86 4.38
CA GLN A 602 9.30 5.57 3.72
C GLN A 602 10.10 5.76 2.43
N VAL A 603 9.72 6.72 1.58
CA VAL A 603 10.41 7.02 0.33
C VAL A 603 11.83 7.49 0.60
N LEU A 604 12.02 8.40 1.56
CA LEU A 604 13.35 8.89 1.95
C LEU A 604 14.20 7.77 2.57
N ALA A 605 13.63 6.93 3.42
CA ALA A 605 14.32 5.81 4.07
C ALA A 605 14.78 4.75 3.07
N ALA A 606 13.91 4.38 2.13
CA ALA A 606 14.24 3.43 1.07
C ALA A 606 15.42 3.91 0.20
N ASN A 607 15.59 5.23 0.08
CA ASN A 607 16.64 5.85 -0.73
C ASN A 607 17.82 6.43 0.10
N GLY A 608 17.90 6.09 1.40
CA GLY A 608 19.02 6.51 2.26
C GLY A 608 19.11 8.02 2.52
N LYS A 609 17.97 8.75 2.47
CA LYS A 609 17.87 10.21 2.57
C LYS A 609 17.14 10.71 3.82
N THR A 610 17.06 9.91 4.88
CA THR A 610 16.33 10.27 6.12
C THR A 610 16.96 11.43 6.89
N ASP A 611 18.23 11.69 6.69
CA ASP A 611 18.98 12.84 7.24
C ASP A 611 18.48 14.19 6.74
N LEU A 612 17.69 14.22 5.66
CA LEU A 612 17.02 15.41 5.16
C LEU A 612 15.84 15.85 6.03
N LEU A 613 15.25 14.94 6.82
CA LEU A 613 14.13 15.25 7.70
C LEU A 613 14.61 15.95 8.98
N PRO A 614 13.76 16.82 9.58
CA PRO A 614 14.10 17.47 10.86
C PRO A 614 14.26 16.46 11.98
N SER A 615 15.15 16.75 12.93
CA SER A 615 15.49 15.85 14.04
C SER A 615 14.31 15.53 14.95
N ASP A 616 13.28 16.38 15.01
CA ASP A 616 12.05 16.21 15.80
C ASP A 616 10.89 15.57 15.02
N TYR A 617 11.12 15.16 13.76
CA TYR A 617 10.10 14.60 12.88
C TYR A 617 9.32 13.46 13.53
N PHE A 618 10.03 12.44 14.00
CA PHE A 618 9.39 11.28 14.64
C PHE A 618 8.78 11.60 16.01
N ALA A 619 9.34 12.55 16.75
CA ALA A 619 8.76 12.97 18.02
C ALA A 619 7.38 13.63 17.83
N LYS A 620 7.22 14.44 16.77
CA LYS A 620 5.92 15.03 16.40
C LYS A 620 4.94 13.98 15.89
N LEU A 621 5.36 13.09 14.98
CA LEU A 621 4.50 12.01 14.50
C LEU A 621 4.03 11.08 15.61
N LYS A 622 4.89 10.79 16.61
CA LYS A 622 4.51 9.95 17.75
C LYS A 622 3.36 10.54 18.56
N LYS A 623 3.33 11.85 18.76
CA LYS A 623 2.20 12.51 19.41
C LYS A 623 0.90 12.32 18.60
N GLY A 624 0.96 12.47 17.27
CA GLY A 624 -0.18 12.22 16.41
C GLY A 624 -0.67 10.76 16.44
N VAL A 625 0.27 9.80 16.42
CA VAL A 625 -0.06 8.38 16.59
C VAL A 625 -0.72 8.11 17.96
N TYR A 626 -0.26 8.77 19.03
CA TYR A 626 -0.86 8.63 20.35
C TYR A 626 -2.27 9.23 20.40
N PHE A 627 -2.53 10.30 19.66
CA PHE A 627 -3.90 10.81 19.56
C PHE A 627 -4.86 9.77 18.95
N ILE A 628 -4.45 9.10 17.86
CA ILE A 628 -5.25 8.02 17.26
C ILE A 628 -5.44 6.87 18.26
N ARG A 629 -4.38 6.46 18.98
CA ARG A 629 -4.43 5.43 20.01
C ARG A 629 -5.45 5.77 21.09
N ASP A 630 -5.42 7.02 21.54
CA ASP A 630 -6.22 7.45 22.68
C ASP A 630 -7.66 7.78 22.29
N LEU A 631 -7.90 8.23 21.04
CA LEU A 631 -9.23 8.53 20.52
C LEU A 631 -10.04 7.30 20.17
N MET A 632 -9.36 6.24 19.71
CA MET A 632 -9.98 4.99 19.30
C MET A 632 -10.69 4.32 20.49
N TYR A 633 -11.93 3.88 20.27
CA TYR A 633 -12.68 3.13 21.27
C TYR A 633 -12.13 1.72 21.50
N PRO A 634 -12.45 1.10 22.65
CA PRO A 634 -11.89 -0.22 22.98
C PRO A 634 -12.22 -1.35 22.01
N ASP A 635 -13.20 -1.21 21.14
CA ASP A 635 -13.53 -2.18 20.09
C ASP A 635 -12.87 -1.90 18.72
N TYR A 636 -11.95 -0.92 18.67
CA TYR A 636 -11.31 -0.43 17.46
C TYR A 636 -12.26 0.35 16.54
N SER A 637 -13.29 0.99 17.09
CA SER A 637 -14.10 1.97 16.36
C SER A 637 -13.60 3.40 16.60
N VAL A 638 -13.98 4.32 15.72
CA VAL A 638 -13.71 5.75 15.81
C VAL A 638 -15.04 6.48 15.73
N GLU A 639 -15.17 7.62 16.40
CA GLU A 639 -16.38 8.43 16.40
C GLU A 639 -16.55 9.24 15.11
N ASP A 640 -17.82 9.47 14.73
CA ASP A 640 -18.23 10.27 13.57
C ASP A 640 -18.12 11.79 13.81
N PHE A 641 -17.09 12.24 14.54
CA PHE A 641 -16.85 13.67 14.73
C PHE A 641 -16.51 14.35 13.41
N ASN A 642 -17.03 15.55 13.21
CA ASN A 642 -16.79 16.36 12.03
C ASN A 642 -17.21 15.63 10.74
N ASP A 643 -16.33 15.50 9.76
CA ASP A 643 -16.57 14.80 8.50
C ASP A 643 -16.06 13.35 8.54
N THR A 644 -15.68 12.81 9.70
CA THR A 644 -15.29 11.42 9.89
C THR A 644 -16.43 10.46 9.53
N ARG A 645 -16.07 9.34 8.92
CA ARG A 645 -16.96 8.28 8.48
C ARG A 645 -16.54 6.98 9.16
N SER A 646 -17.10 6.73 10.34
CA SER A 646 -16.65 5.63 11.23
C SER A 646 -16.69 4.25 10.58
N SER A 647 -17.65 4.00 9.69
CA SER A 647 -17.77 2.73 8.98
C SER A 647 -16.59 2.43 8.02
N SER A 648 -15.82 3.44 7.63
CA SER A 648 -14.57 3.26 6.86
C SER A 648 -13.41 2.78 7.75
N TRP A 649 -13.49 2.98 9.06
CA TRP A 649 -12.45 2.68 10.04
C TRP A 649 -12.78 1.42 10.82
N THR A 650 -12.79 0.30 10.13
CA THR A 650 -13.06 -1.01 10.76
C THR A 650 -11.87 -1.47 11.61
N LYS A 651 -12.11 -2.41 12.53
CA LYS A 651 -11.07 -3.05 13.31
C LYS A 651 -9.91 -3.57 12.45
N SER A 652 -10.21 -4.19 11.31
CA SER A 652 -9.18 -4.69 10.38
C SER A 652 -8.32 -3.56 9.80
N VAL A 653 -8.93 -2.43 9.44
CA VAL A 653 -8.23 -1.25 8.91
C VAL A 653 -7.33 -0.65 9.99
N LEU A 654 -7.88 -0.39 11.18
CA LEU A 654 -7.12 0.21 12.29
C LEU A 654 -5.99 -0.68 12.79
N THR A 655 -6.19 -2.00 12.88
CA THR A 655 -5.11 -2.94 13.22
C THR A 655 -3.93 -2.84 12.25
N LYS A 656 -4.19 -2.65 10.94
CA LYS A 656 -3.14 -2.43 9.94
C LYS A 656 -2.41 -1.09 10.15
N HIS A 657 -3.14 -0.02 10.48
CA HIS A 657 -2.51 1.26 10.83
C HIS A 657 -1.62 1.12 12.07
N PHE A 658 -2.09 0.42 13.12
CA PHE A 658 -1.27 0.16 14.30
C PHE A 658 -0.04 -0.71 14.01
N ALA A 659 -0.12 -1.66 13.07
CA ALA A 659 1.07 -2.40 12.61
C ALA A 659 2.10 -1.46 11.94
N THR A 660 1.64 -0.49 11.16
CA THR A 660 2.49 0.57 10.60
C THR A 660 3.10 1.44 11.70
N TYR A 661 2.32 1.84 12.70
CA TYR A 661 2.81 2.66 13.82
C TYR A 661 3.81 1.89 14.70
N GLN A 662 3.58 0.61 14.92
CA GLN A 662 4.55 -0.26 15.60
C GLN A 662 5.87 -0.38 14.81
N TYR A 663 5.79 -0.46 13.49
CA TYR A 663 6.99 -0.43 12.64
C TYR A 663 7.76 0.88 12.77
N MET A 664 7.07 2.02 12.85
CA MET A 664 7.69 3.33 13.09
C MET A 664 8.31 3.44 14.50
N PHE A 665 7.69 2.84 15.49
CA PHE A 665 8.06 2.92 16.92
C PHE A 665 8.17 1.52 17.55
N PRO A 666 9.19 0.73 17.17
CA PRO A 666 9.26 -0.70 17.51
C PRO A 666 9.42 -0.98 19.01
N ASP A 667 9.89 0.00 19.79
CA ASP A 667 10.10 -0.12 21.22
C ASP A 667 8.85 0.26 22.05
N ASP A 668 7.73 0.55 21.40
CA ASP A 668 6.50 0.95 22.06
C ASP A 668 5.54 -0.24 22.24
N PRO A 669 5.45 -0.81 23.47
CA PRO A 669 4.64 -2.00 23.71
C PRO A 669 3.13 -1.73 23.62
N THR A 670 2.69 -0.47 23.70
CA THR A 670 1.27 -0.13 23.58
C THR A 670 0.82 -0.17 22.13
N LEU A 671 1.67 0.25 21.19
CA LEU A 671 1.39 0.15 19.76
C LEU A 671 1.41 -1.31 19.31
N GLU A 672 2.35 -2.13 19.82
CA GLU A 672 2.37 -3.57 19.58
C GLU A 672 1.07 -4.25 20.06
N TRP A 673 0.54 -3.83 21.20
CA TRP A 673 -0.69 -4.38 21.75
C TRP A 673 -1.89 -4.18 20.82
N PHE A 674 -2.05 -2.99 20.25
CA PHE A 674 -3.10 -2.73 19.26
C PHE A 674 -2.81 -3.40 17.90
N ALA A 675 -1.57 -3.37 17.43
CA ALA A 675 -1.16 -3.98 16.16
C ALA A 675 -1.41 -5.50 16.11
N THR A 676 -1.27 -6.16 17.26
CA THR A 676 -1.45 -7.62 17.40
C THR A 676 -2.84 -8.05 17.87
N ASP A 677 -3.80 -7.13 17.88
CA ASP A 677 -5.12 -7.37 18.47
C ASP A 677 -5.01 -7.94 19.89
N ARG A 678 -4.20 -7.27 20.72
CA ARG A 678 -4.01 -7.56 22.15
C ARG A 678 -3.32 -8.90 22.47
N LYS A 679 -2.64 -9.50 21.47
CA LYS A 679 -1.95 -10.80 21.66
C LYS A 679 -0.52 -10.65 22.16
N SER A 680 0.10 -9.49 21.95
CA SER A 680 1.47 -9.16 22.36
C SER A 680 1.54 -7.69 22.76
N GLY A 681 2.63 -7.28 23.42
CA GLY A 681 2.75 -5.93 23.96
C GLY A 681 2.04 -5.77 25.31
N SER A 682 1.66 -4.55 25.66
CA SER A 682 0.95 -4.22 26.89
C SER A 682 -0.11 -3.12 26.67
N ALA A 683 -1.25 -3.25 27.34
CA ALA A 683 -2.26 -2.19 27.33
C ALA A 683 -1.68 -0.89 27.88
N PRO A 684 -2.10 0.28 27.34
CA PRO A 684 -1.81 1.55 27.99
C PRO A 684 -2.38 1.58 29.41
N THR A 685 -1.80 2.40 30.30
CA THR A 685 -2.21 2.50 31.71
C THR A 685 -3.02 3.75 32.00
N GLU A 686 -3.01 4.72 31.11
CA GLU A 686 -3.67 6.01 31.25
C GLU A 686 -5.19 5.86 31.18
N HIS A 687 -5.89 6.45 32.14
CA HIS A 687 -7.34 6.55 32.17
C HIS A 687 -7.86 7.91 31.70
N LEU A 688 -6.97 8.89 31.65
CA LEU A 688 -7.24 10.24 31.21
C LEU A 688 -6.19 10.64 30.19
N SER A 689 -6.63 10.98 28.97
CA SER A 689 -5.79 11.53 27.91
C SER A 689 -6.30 12.93 27.56
N ILE A 690 -5.41 13.92 27.50
CA ILE A 690 -5.75 15.32 27.27
C ILE A 690 -4.92 15.89 26.13
N TYR A 691 -5.60 16.43 25.16
CA TYR A 691 -5.07 17.15 24.00
C TYR A 691 -5.56 18.60 24.08
N SER A 692 -4.92 19.35 24.99
CA SER A 692 -5.40 20.65 25.42
C SER A 692 -5.30 21.76 24.37
N THR A 693 -4.36 21.63 23.42
CA THR A 693 -4.22 22.58 22.31
C THR A 693 -5.33 22.39 21.28
N SER A 694 -5.72 21.18 21.02
CA SER A 694 -6.72 20.81 19.99
C SER A 694 -8.13 20.69 20.57
N GLY A 695 -8.27 20.50 21.88
CA GLY A 695 -9.56 20.46 22.58
C GLY A 695 -10.19 19.07 22.62
N TYR A 696 -9.41 18.00 22.59
CA TYR A 696 -9.89 16.64 22.82
C TYR A 696 -9.49 16.12 24.22
N SER A 697 -10.41 15.43 24.86
CA SER A 697 -10.13 14.73 26.13
C SER A 697 -10.87 13.41 26.19
N MET A 698 -10.19 12.37 26.63
CA MET A 698 -10.72 11.02 26.73
C MET A 698 -10.63 10.53 28.18
N LEU A 699 -11.77 10.11 28.72
CA LEU A 699 -11.86 9.51 30.06
C LEU A 699 -12.36 8.09 29.92
N ARG A 700 -11.62 7.10 30.44
CA ARG A 700 -11.95 5.68 30.27
C ARG A 700 -11.81 4.87 31.57
N THR A 701 -12.64 3.84 31.72
CA THR A 701 -12.53 2.91 32.84
C THR A 701 -11.42 1.87 32.65
N GLY A 702 -11.03 1.65 31.40
CA GLY A 702 -9.96 0.74 30.98
C GLY A 702 -9.86 0.69 29.46
N TRP A 703 -9.11 -0.31 28.95
CA TRP A 703 -8.77 -0.46 27.55
C TRP A 703 -9.37 -1.70 26.88
N MET A 704 -10.17 -2.48 27.64
CA MET A 704 -10.81 -3.69 27.13
C MET A 704 -12.19 -3.36 26.53
N GLN A 705 -12.69 -4.17 25.60
CA GLN A 705 -13.97 -3.95 24.93
C GLN A 705 -15.15 -3.72 25.87
N SER A 706 -15.11 -4.34 27.05
CA SER A 706 -16.13 -4.18 28.10
C SER A 706 -16.10 -2.85 28.82
N ASP A 707 -15.01 -2.09 28.68
CA ASP A 707 -14.82 -0.83 29.40
C ASP A 707 -15.64 0.31 28.80
N MET A 708 -15.78 1.38 29.58
CA MET A 708 -16.42 2.60 29.14
C MET A 708 -15.38 3.64 28.74
N MET A 709 -15.71 4.43 27.72
CA MET A 709 -14.92 5.57 27.30
C MET A 709 -15.84 6.73 26.92
N LEU A 710 -15.55 7.89 27.47
CA LEU A 710 -16.17 9.16 27.10
C LEU A 710 -15.14 10.03 26.40
N VAL A 711 -15.47 10.55 25.23
CA VAL A 711 -14.70 11.56 24.50
C VAL A 711 -15.39 12.89 24.61
N LEU A 712 -14.66 13.90 25.06
CA LEU A 712 -15.08 15.28 25.06
C LEU A 712 -14.35 16.05 23.97
N LYS A 713 -15.09 16.71 23.08
CA LYS A 713 -14.55 17.57 22.01
C LYS A 713 -14.94 19.02 22.29
N ASN A 714 -13.95 19.90 22.34
CA ASN A 714 -14.14 21.34 22.62
C ASN A 714 -13.01 22.11 21.88
N ASN A 715 -13.16 22.25 20.59
CA ASN A 715 -12.11 22.70 19.67
C ASN A 715 -11.56 24.09 20.05
N ALA A 716 -10.26 24.13 20.27
CA ALA A 716 -9.53 25.35 20.64
C ALA A 716 -9.09 26.20 19.44
N ASN A 717 -9.11 25.64 18.24
CA ASN A 717 -8.60 26.28 17.02
C ASN A 717 -9.55 26.13 15.83
N PRO A 718 -10.23 27.21 15.44
CA PRO A 718 -11.16 27.19 14.31
C PRO A 718 -10.48 27.49 12.95
N ARG A 719 -9.19 27.18 12.76
CA ARG A 719 -8.46 27.54 11.54
C ARG A 719 -9.01 26.87 10.29
N GLU A 720 -9.49 25.65 10.41
CA GLU A 720 -10.05 24.90 9.28
C GLU A 720 -11.54 24.71 9.49
N TYR A 721 -12.33 25.34 8.65
CA TYR A 721 -13.79 25.30 8.75
C TYR A 721 -14.42 24.25 7.84
N ALA A 722 -13.69 23.73 6.87
CA ALA A 722 -14.25 22.83 5.87
C ALA A 722 -14.78 21.54 6.53
N HIS A 723 -14.04 20.99 7.48
CA HIS A 723 -14.38 19.75 8.18
C HIS A 723 -14.97 19.98 9.58
N CYS A 724 -14.71 21.12 10.22
CA CYS A 724 -15.25 21.42 11.55
C CYS A 724 -16.76 21.64 11.56
N GLN A 725 -17.39 21.25 12.67
CA GLN A 725 -18.82 21.45 12.93
C GLN A 725 -19.05 22.40 14.13
N ASN A 726 -20.28 22.87 14.30
CA ASN A 726 -20.65 23.79 15.40
C ASN A 726 -20.98 23.02 16.69
N ASP A 727 -20.03 22.26 17.21
CA ASP A 727 -20.23 21.19 18.19
C ASP A 727 -19.40 21.33 19.48
N ASN A 728 -18.84 22.52 19.76
CA ASN A 728 -18.01 22.73 20.94
C ASN A 728 -18.70 22.27 22.23
N GLY A 729 -17.95 21.53 23.04
CA GLY A 729 -18.45 20.91 24.25
C GLY A 729 -19.18 19.58 24.04
N THR A 730 -19.28 19.06 22.79
CA THR A 730 -19.95 17.78 22.56
C THR A 730 -19.21 16.62 23.22
N ILE A 731 -19.96 15.60 23.57
CA ILE A 731 -19.43 14.36 24.11
C ILE A 731 -19.96 13.16 23.33
N SER A 732 -19.13 12.12 23.25
CA SER A 732 -19.53 10.80 22.82
C SER A 732 -19.22 9.77 23.92
N LEU A 733 -20.00 8.70 23.98
CA LEU A 733 -19.91 7.70 25.04
C LEU A 733 -20.00 6.29 24.47
N TYR A 734 -19.00 5.49 24.76
CA TYR A 734 -18.90 4.09 24.41
C TYR A 734 -18.94 3.19 25.65
N ARG A 735 -19.56 2.01 25.55
CA ARG A 735 -19.46 0.93 26.52
C ARG A 735 -19.75 -0.41 25.85
N ASN A 736 -18.87 -1.40 26.07
CA ASN A 736 -19.08 -2.80 25.72
C ASN A 736 -19.64 -3.01 24.30
N GLY A 737 -18.94 -2.45 23.29
CA GLY A 737 -19.29 -2.60 21.86
C GLY A 737 -20.46 -1.72 21.39
N ARG A 738 -20.93 -0.73 22.20
CA ARG A 738 -22.01 0.18 21.80
C ARG A 738 -21.63 1.63 22.05
N HIS A 739 -21.84 2.46 21.03
CA HIS A 739 -21.83 3.93 21.14
C HIS A 739 -23.20 4.37 21.68
N PHE A 740 -23.25 4.87 22.91
CA PHE A 740 -24.50 5.32 23.56
C PHE A 740 -24.89 6.74 23.17
N LEU A 741 -23.89 7.57 22.92
CA LEU A 741 -24.02 8.96 22.45
C LEU A 741 -23.20 9.13 21.17
N PRO A 742 -23.54 8.46 20.07
CA PRO A 742 -22.80 8.66 18.81
C PRO A 742 -22.99 10.10 18.33
N ASP A 743 -21.97 10.69 17.73
CA ASP A 743 -22.09 11.98 17.06
C ASP A 743 -22.98 11.87 15.83
N THR A 744 -23.35 13.01 15.24
CA THR A 744 -24.30 13.02 14.12
C THR A 744 -23.67 12.59 12.80
N GLY A 745 -22.35 12.82 12.61
CA GLY A 745 -21.64 12.61 11.35
C GLY A 745 -21.94 13.69 10.31
N VAL A 746 -21.60 13.41 9.04
CA VAL A 746 -21.64 14.43 7.99
C VAL A 746 -22.77 14.25 6.97
N TYR A 747 -23.27 13.06 6.74
CA TYR A 747 -24.24 12.61 5.73
C TYR A 747 -23.79 12.83 4.28
N THR A 748 -23.43 14.06 3.86
CA THR A 748 -23.00 14.40 2.48
C THR A 748 -21.99 15.54 2.47
N TYR A 749 -21.22 15.64 1.37
CA TYR A 749 -20.36 16.82 1.11
C TYR A 749 -21.03 17.92 0.26
N GLY A 750 -22.28 17.73 -0.14
CA GLY A 750 -23.01 18.63 -1.02
C GLY A 750 -23.46 17.90 -2.29
N GLY A 751 -24.06 18.65 -3.21
CA GLY A 751 -24.58 18.13 -4.47
C GLY A 751 -25.78 18.92 -4.96
N SER A 752 -26.99 18.56 -4.52
CA SER A 752 -28.20 19.37 -4.75
C SER A 752 -28.44 20.34 -3.61
N ASP A 753 -29.29 21.36 -3.83
CA ASP A 753 -29.74 22.27 -2.76
C ASP A 753 -30.32 21.51 -1.53
N ALA A 754 -30.93 20.33 -1.77
CA ALA A 754 -31.44 19.48 -0.71
C ALA A 754 -30.31 18.78 0.06
N ASP A 755 -29.23 18.37 -0.60
CA ASP A 755 -28.06 17.77 0.03
C ASP A 755 -27.32 18.82 0.87
N ASP A 756 -27.16 20.03 0.37
CA ASP A 756 -26.55 21.14 1.11
C ASP A 756 -27.37 21.49 2.37
N ALA A 757 -28.70 21.51 2.26
CA ALA A 757 -29.58 21.75 3.41
C ALA A 757 -29.47 20.63 4.47
N LEU A 758 -29.33 19.37 4.05
CA LEU A 758 -29.09 18.23 4.94
C LEU A 758 -27.71 18.34 5.60
N ARG A 759 -26.67 18.67 4.84
CA ARG A 759 -25.31 18.89 5.39
C ARG A 759 -25.34 19.96 6.50
N GLU A 760 -25.96 21.10 6.24
CA GLU A 760 -26.10 22.18 7.25
C GLU A 760 -26.92 21.74 8.47
N GLN A 761 -27.94 20.88 8.26
CA GLN A 761 -28.72 20.33 9.37
C GLN A 761 -27.85 19.44 10.27
N PHE A 762 -27.03 18.54 9.66
CA PHE A 762 -26.17 17.62 10.42
C PHE A 762 -25.08 18.38 11.19
N ARG A 763 -24.56 19.48 10.65
CA ARG A 763 -23.52 20.32 11.27
C ARG A 763 -24.05 21.29 12.35
N ALA A 764 -25.37 21.36 12.53
CA ALA A 764 -25.99 22.31 13.45
C ALA A 764 -25.77 21.93 14.92
N THR A 765 -25.44 22.88 15.78
CA THR A 765 -25.15 22.68 17.22
C THR A 765 -26.18 21.83 17.94
N LYS A 766 -27.45 22.03 17.62
CA LYS A 766 -28.58 21.28 18.21
C LYS A 766 -28.58 19.79 17.85
N MET A 767 -27.76 19.34 16.91
CA MET A 767 -27.64 17.94 16.52
C MET A 767 -26.56 17.18 17.30
N HIS A 768 -25.83 17.90 18.15
CA HIS A 768 -24.72 17.37 18.95
C HIS A 768 -25.06 17.32 20.46
N ASN A 769 -24.29 16.54 21.23
CA ASN A 769 -24.49 16.37 22.68
C ASN A 769 -23.85 17.53 23.46
N THR A 770 -24.34 18.73 23.21
CA THR A 770 -23.85 19.98 23.80
C THR A 770 -24.98 20.95 24.09
N LEU A 771 -24.61 22.11 24.58
CA LEU A 771 -25.56 23.15 24.98
C LEU A 771 -25.86 24.08 23.79
N THR A 772 -27.15 24.49 23.66
CA THR A 772 -27.58 25.54 22.75
C THR A 772 -28.26 26.68 23.51
N LEU A 773 -28.27 27.87 22.91
CA LEU A 773 -29.03 29.02 23.35
C LEU A 773 -30.12 29.31 22.32
N ASP A 774 -31.42 29.17 22.73
CA ASP A 774 -32.60 29.33 21.86
C ASP A 774 -32.55 28.47 20.56
N GLY A 775 -31.91 27.29 20.61
CA GLY A 775 -31.73 26.38 19.48
C GLY A 775 -30.81 26.90 18.35
N ALA A 776 -30.11 28.02 18.58
CA ALA A 776 -29.24 28.63 17.57
C ALA A 776 -27.92 27.87 17.42
N ASN A 777 -27.28 27.98 16.24
CA ASN A 777 -25.94 27.50 16.06
C ASN A 777 -24.93 28.33 16.85
N SER A 778 -23.96 27.65 17.44
CA SER A 778 -22.78 28.28 18.04
C SER A 778 -21.89 28.89 16.94
N VAL A 779 -21.04 29.84 17.31
CA VAL A 779 -20.09 30.50 16.40
C VAL A 779 -18.67 30.07 16.75
N ASN A 780 -17.95 29.52 15.77
CA ASN A 780 -16.59 28.99 15.96
C ASN A 780 -15.54 29.82 15.21
N ASP A 781 -15.79 31.10 14.95
CA ASP A 781 -14.94 31.96 14.11
C ASP A 781 -13.85 32.71 14.90
N ASN A 782 -13.78 32.55 16.21
CA ASN A 782 -12.81 33.22 17.07
C ASN A 782 -12.03 32.26 17.95
N ALA A 783 -10.77 32.02 17.58
CA ALA A 783 -9.85 31.13 18.28
C ALA A 783 -9.60 31.48 19.76
N GLN A 784 -9.89 32.74 20.20
CA GLN A 784 -9.65 33.15 21.58
C GLN A 784 -10.79 32.78 22.52
N ILE A 785 -11.97 32.55 21.99
CA ILE A 785 -13.20 32.36 22.76
C ILE A 785 -13.92 31.03 22.46
N CYS A 786 -13.54 30.28 21.41
CA CYS A 786 -14.19 29.01 21.14
C CYS A 786 -13.83 27.95 22.20
N GLY A 787 -13.12 26.93 21.94
CA GLY A 787 -12.82 25.91 22.94
C GLY A 787 -11.59 26.23 23.79
N VAL A 788 -11.72 26.21 25.12
CA VAL A 788 -10.61 26.45 26.06
C VAL A 788 -10.54 25.30 27.07
N PHE A 789 -9.39 24.66 27.16
CA PHE A 789 -9.06 23.76 28.26
C PHE A 789 -8.73 24.60 29.50
N LYS A 790 -9.38 24.32 30.63
CA LYS A 790 -9.18 25.01 31.88
C LYS A 790 -8.27 24.26 32.84
N LYS A 791 -8.65 23.04 33.19
CA LYS A 791 -7.88 22.20 34.11
C LYS A 791 -8.32 20.74 34.03
N SER A 792 -7.51 19.88 34.58
CA SER A 792 -7.82 18.49 34.88
C SER A 792 -7.41 18.11 36.29
N ALA A 793 -7.97 17.04 36.82
CA ALA A 793 -7.59 16.47 38.09
C ALA A 793 -7.72 14.93 38.05
N GLU A 794 -6.79 14.27 38.66
CA GLU A 794 -6.83 12.83 38.97
C GLU A 794 -6.78 12.69 40.50
N THR A 795 -7.78 12.08 41.11
CA THR A 795 -7.93 11.88 42.53
C THR A 795 -8.18 10.42 42.85
N GLU A 796 -8.28 10.03 44.14
CA GLU A 796 -8.69 8.68 44.52
C GLU A 796 -10.15 8.36 44.16
N VAL A 797 -11.00 9.39 43.97
CA VAL A 797 -12.45 9.25 43.77
C VAL A 797 -12.82 9.41 42.29
N TYR A 798 -12.18 10.35 41.59
CA TYR A 798 -12.53 10.69 40.20
C TYR A 798 -11.34 11.20 39.41
N ASP A 799 -11.45 11.09 38.11
CA ASP A 799 -10.69 11.90 37.16
C ASP A 799 -11.63 12.93 36.53
N MET A 800 -11.13 14.13 36.26
CA MET A 800 -11.94 15.26 35.84
C MET A 800 -11.26 16.05 34.73
N VAL A 801 -12.06 16.54 33.81
CA VAL A 801 -11.70 17.55 32.79
C VAL A 801 -12.68 18.71 32.88
N HIS A 802 -12.15 19.92 32.92
CA HIS A 802 -12.92 21.18 32.85
C HIS A 802 -12.55 21.94 31.58
N VAL A 803 -13.55 22.25 30.77
CA VAL A 803 -13.44 23.05 29.56
C VAL A 803 -14.45 24.19 29.58
N SER A 804 -14.18 25.21 28.77
CA SER A 804 -15.17 26.28 28.50
C SER A 804 -15.17 26.64 27.01
N ASN A 805 -16.30 27.21 26.56
CA ASN A 805 -16.39 27.85 25.25
C ASN A 805 -17.33 29.07 25.33
N GLN A 806 -17.03 30.09 24.54
CA GLN A 806 -17.87 31.27 24.41
C GLN A 806 -18.40 31.38 22.99
N SER A 807 -19.01 30.29 22.53
CA SER A 807 -19.53 30.16 21.16
C SER A 807 -20.85 30.93 20.94
N TYR A 808 -21.36 31.61 21.96
CA TYR A 808 -22.50 32.52 21.87
C TYR A 808 -22.14 33.89 22.44
N ALA A 809 -22.71 34.94 21.85
CA ALA A 809 -22.51 36.30 22.38
C ALA A 809 -23.02 36.40 23.83
N ALA A 810 -22.17 36.91 24.72
CA ALA A 810 -22.46 37.10 26.15
C ALA A 810 -22.87 35.82 26.92
N LEU A 811 -22.60 34.62 26.39
CA LEU A 811 -22.76 33.34 27.07
C LEU A 811 -21.44 32.59 27.07
N ASN A 812 -20.98 32.16 28.25
CA ASN A 812 -19.87 31.23 28.42
C ASN A 812 -20.40 29.89 28.94
N HIS A 813 -20.21 28.84 28.15
CA HIS A 813 -20.52 27.48 28.57
C HIS A 813 -19.29 26.86 29.23
N GLU A 814 -19.40 26.44 30.47
CA GLU A 814 -18.40 25.65 31.19
C GLU A 814 -18.93 24.24 31.41
N ARG A 815 -18.13 23.24 31.00
CA ARG A 815 -18.43 21.83 31.15
C ARG A 815 -17.36 21.14 31.97
N HIS A 816 -17.75 20.48 33.06
CA HIS A 816 -16.90 19.57 33.83
C HIS A 816 -17.36 18.17 33.59
N VAL A 817 -16.44 17.28 33.18
CA VAL A 817 -16.69 15.86 32.97
C VAL A 817 -15.90 15.07 34.00
N TYR A 818 -16.60 14.30 34.83
CA TYR A 818 -16.01 13.46 35.86
C TYR A 818 -16.17 11.98 35.47
N ARG A 819 -15.09 11.24 35.45
CA ARG A 819 -15.13 9.79 35.51
C ARG A 819 -15.02 9.38 36.97
N ILE A 820 -16.09 8.91 37.55
CA ILE A 820 -16.07 8.37 38.89
C ILE A 820 -15.44 6.97 38.89
N LYS A 821 -14.51 6.75 39.78
CA LYS A 821 -13.73 5.47 39.77
C LYS A 821 -14.60 4.24 40.12
N ASP A 822 -15.78 4.45 40.65
CA ASP A 822 -16.79 3.40 40.83
C ASP A 822 -17.57 3.02 39.55
N GLY A 823 -17.15 3.55 38.38
CA GLY A 823 -17.61 3.06 37.06
C GLY A 823 -18.81 3.79 36.48
N PHE A 824 -18.93 5.11 36.65
CA PHE A 824 -19.94 5.95 36.02
C PHE A 824 -19.41 7.38 35.75
N PHE A 825 -20.16 8.17 35.02
CA PHE A 825 -19.78 9.57 34.72
C PHE A 825 -20.74 10.58 35.35
N VAL A 826 -20.21 11.77 35.67
CA VAL A 826 -20.97 12.94 36.07
C VAL A 826 -20.56 14.10 35.18
N ILE A 827 -21.53 14.80 34.62
CA ILE A 827 -21.31 16.00 33.80
C ILE A 827 -21.95 17.17 34.49
N VAL A 828 -21.22 18.24 34.66
CA VAL A 828 -21.74 19.53 35.21
C VAL A 828 -21.60 20.58 34.14
N ASP A 829 -22.74 21.07 33.63
CA ASP A 829 -22.83 22.14 32.65
C ASP A 829 -23.27 23.42 33.33
N GLN A 830 -22.59 24.54 33.01
CA GLN A 830 -22.88 25.84 33.55
C GLN A 830 -22.87 26.89 32.43
N ALA A 831 -23.96 27.64 32.31
CA ALA A 831 -24.11 28.71 31.34
C ALA A 831 -24.00 30.08 32.04
N PHE A 832 -22.83 30.70 31.97
CA PHE A 832 -22.53 31.99 32.56
C PHE A 832 -22.72 33.15 31.57
N GLY A 833 -22.69 34.38 32.09
CA GLY A 833 -22.73 35.61 31.29
C GLY A 833 -24.09 36.29 31.28
N SER A 834 -24.20 37.42 30.57
CA SER A 834 -25.39 38.28 30.55
C SER A 834 -26.41 37.90 29.47
N ALA A 835 -26.20 36.88 28.70
CA ALA A 835 -27.18 36.35 27.75
C ALA A 835 -28.44 35.89 28.46
N THR A 836 -29.60 36.12 27.83
CA THR A 836 -30.92 35.64 28.29
C THR A 836 -31.55 34.75 27.22
N GLY A 837 -32.40 33.82 27.61
CA GLY A 837 -33.06 32.90 26.70
C GLY A 837 -33.12 31.50 27.25
N ASN A 838 -33.50 30.56 26.40
CA ASN A 838 -33.58 29.13 26.72
C ASN A 838 -32.20 28.50 26.55
N VAL A 839 -31.63 28.01 27.66
CA VAL A 839 -30.41 27.18 27.63
C VAL A 839 -30.82 25.73 27.51
N GLU A 840 -30.50 25.11 26.42
CA GLU A 840 -30.96 23.77 26.02
C GLU A 840 -29.81 22.81 26.04
N LEU A 841 -29.85 21.79 26.89
CA LEU A 841 -28.90 20.69 26.95
C LEU A 841 -29.41 19.54 26.10
N ASN A 842 -28.76 19.30 24.96
CA ASN A 842 -29.18 18.33 23.94
C ASN A 842 -28.51 16.98 24.14
N TRP A 843 -29.30 15.92 23.99
CA TRP A 843 -28.86 14.51 24.09
C TRP A 843 -29.38 13.71 22.92
N HIS A 844 -28.45 13.11 22.16
CA HIS A 844 -28.72 12.27 21.01
C HIS A 844 -28.22 10.86 21.28
N MET A 845 -29.16 9.93 21.36
CA MET A 845 -28.88 8.56 21.82
C MET A 845 -28.57 7.62 20.68
N ALA A 846 -28.01 6.45 21.00
CA ALA A 846 -27.92 5.35 20.05
C ALA A 846 -29.29 4.97 19.48
N PRO A 847 -29.37 4.51 18.21
CA PRO A 847 -30.60 3.96 17.66
C PRO A 847 -31.16 2.84 18.56
N GLY A 848 -32.39 2.97 19.02
CA GLY A 848 -33.00 2.02 19.95
C GLY A 848 -34.21 2.60 20.68
N THR A 849 -34.74 1.86 21.63
CA THR A 849 -35.90 2.27 22.44
C THR A 849 -35.43 2.92 23.74
N MET A 850 -36.13 3.98 24.15
CA MET A 850 -35.84 4.71 25.37
C MET A 850 -37.09 4.74 26.29
N ASP A 851 -36.84 4.77 27.60
CA ASP A 851 -37.81 5.18 28.59
C ASP A 851 -37.50 6.62 29.03
N TYR A 852 -38.52 7.47 29.06
CA TYR A 852 -38.42 8.83 29.49
C TYR A 852 -39.28 9.03 30.77
N ILE A 853 -38.62 9.43 31.85
CA ILE A 853 -39.22 9.50 33.16
C ILE A 853 -39.04 10.89 33.75
N ARG A 854 -40.13 11.66 33.84
CA ARG A 854 -40.14 12.91 34.60
C ARG A 854 -40.28 12.56 36.08
N GLN A 855 -39.32 12.98 36.89
CA GLN A 855 -39.37 12.91 38.34
C GLN A 855 -39.70 14.33 38.91
N SER A 856 -39.97 14.42 40.22
CA SER A 856 -40.28 15.68 40.85
C SER A 856 -39.10 16.65 40.82
N ASP A 857 -37.87 16.14 40.79
CA ASP A 857 -36.65 16.92 40.96
C ASP A 857 -35.62 16.72 39.81
N SER A 858 -35.96 15.95 38.79
CA SER A 858 -35.02 15.57 37.72
C SER A 858 -35.72 14.98 36.52
N TYR A 859 -34.98 14.83 35.45
CA TYR A 859 -35.41 14.07 34.28
C TYR A 859 -34.47 12.89 34.03
N GLU A 860 -35.06 11.74 33.72
CA GLU A 860 -34.30 10.52 33.51
C GLU A 860 -34.64 9.90 32.15
N ALA A 861 -33.62 9.63 31.35
CA ALA A 861 -33.72 8.89 30.11
C ALA A 861 -32.95 7.55 30.25
N ARG A 862 -33.59 6.42 29.89
CA ARG A 862 -33.03 5.08 30.00
C ARG A 862 -33.05 4.36 28.66
N THR A 863 -31.94 3.74 28.27
CA THR A 863 -31.92 2.83 27.13
C THR A 863 -32.58 1.50 27.49
N ARG A 864 -33.10 0.79 26.47
CA ARG A 864 -33.77 -0.51 26.61
C ARG A 864 -33.26 -1.55 25.62
N PHE A 865 -31.96 -1.84 25.72
CA PHE A 865 -31.37 -2.90 24.92
C PHE A 865 -31.53 -4.25 25.60
N SER A 866 -31.90 -5.27 24.82
CA SER A 866 -32.23 -6.62 25.32
C SER A 866 -31.01 -7.40 25.82
N ASP A 867 -29.79 -6.99 25.44
CA ASP A 867 -28.56 -7.62 25.87
C ASP A 867 -28.08 -7.20 27.27
N GLY A 868 -28.82 -6.31 27.95
CA GLY A 868 -28.47 -5.80 29.28
C GLY A 868 -27.33 -4.77 29.28
N ASN A 869 -26.85 -4.33 28.13
CA ASN A 869 -25.88 -3.24 28.02
C ASN A 869 -26.63 -1.90 27.91
N ASN A 870 -27.03 -1.35 29.05
CA ASN A 870 -27.89 -0.16 29.17
C ASN A 870 -27.25 0.97 29.96
N MET A 871 -27.75 2.20 29.71
CA MET A 871 -27.38 3.43 30.40
C MET A 871 -28.60 4.21 30.85
N THR A 872 -28.52 4.82 32.04
CA THR A 872 -29.43 5.84 32.47
C THR A 872 -28.72 7.19 32.50
N PHE A 873 -29.42 8.21 32.05
CA PHE A 873 -29.02 9.62 32.05
C PHE A 873 -29.99 10.39 32.95
N ARG A 874 -29.54 10.79 34.11
CA ARG A 874 -30.37 11.53 35.04
C ARG A 874 -29.86 12.95 35.19
N THR A 875 -30.67 13.93 34.74
CA THR A 875 -30.32 15.37 34.72
C THR A 875 -31.13 16.13 35.77
N PHE A 876 -30.39 16.89 36.54
CA PHE A 876 -30.90 17.85 37.54
C PHE A 876 -30.63 19.25 37.09
N CYS A 877 -31.60 20.16 37.25
CA CYS A 877 -31.56 21.54 36.78
C CYS A 877 -31.47 22.52 37.94
N PHE A 878 -30.76 23.61 37.75
CA PHE A 878 -30.55 24.65 38.76
C PHE A 878 -30.53 26.05 38.17
N ASN A 879 -31.22 26.99 38.86
CA ASN A 879 -31.01 28.42 38.70
C ASN A 879 -29.98 28.86 39.74
N ASP A 880 -28.83 29.29 39.29
CA ASP A 880 -27.64 29.44 40.11
C ASP A 880 -27.35 28.17 40.94
N LEU A 881 -27.41 28.21 42.23
CA LEU A 881 -27.18 27.07 43.12
C LEU A 881 -28.49 26.46 43.65
N THR A 882 -29.62 27.00 43.25
CA THR A 882 -30.93 26.55 43.72
C THR A 882 -31.52 25.57 42.71
N ARG A 883 -31.97 24.40 43.21
CA ARG A 883 -32.64 23.43 42.36
C ARG A 883 -33.87 24.04 41.70
N ASN A 884 -34.00 23.87 40.40
CA ASN A 884 -35.18 24.29 39.66
C ASN A 884 -35.95 23.03 39.19
N ASP A 885 -37.18 22.88 39.69
CA ASP A 885 -38.05 21.79 39.33
C ASP A 885 -39.02 22.15 38.18
N ASP A 886 -38.99 23.43 37.75
CA ASP A 886 -39.82 23.96 36.64
C ASP A 886 -39.05 24.11 35.34
N PHE A 887 -38.26 23.10 35.01
CA PHE A 887 -37.54 22.98 33.72
C PHE A 887 -38.45 22.32 32.66
N SER A 888 -38.20 22.58 31.39
CA SER A 888 -38.93 21.94 30.29
C SER A 888 -38.10 20.81 29.63
N VAL A 889 -38.79 19.86 29.03
CA VAL A 889 -38.15 18.77 28.29
C VAL A 889 -38.91 18.50 26.99
N THR A 890 -38.16 18.35 25.91
CA THR A 890 -38.67 17.89 24.63
C THR A 890 -38.02 16.53 24.27
N THR A 891 -38.82 15.62 23.78
CA THR A 891 -38.34 14.32 23.21
C THR A 891 -38.66 14.24 21.74
N GLY A 892 -37.83 13.60 20.96
CA GLY A 892 -38.01 13.54 19.52
C GLY A 892 -37.14 12.48 18.84
N THR A 893 -37.06 12.64 17.53
CA THR A 893 -36.18 11.83 16.66
C THR A 893 -35.13 12.74 16.04
N SER A 894 -33.90 12.26 16.01
CA SER A 894 -32.75 12.87 15.39
C SER A 894 -32.13 11.90 14.38
N TRP A 895 -31.03 12.29 13.77
CA TRP A 895 -30.36 11.50 12.76
C TRP A 895 -28.90 11.24 13.13
N HIS A 896 -28.39 10.09 12.64
CA HIS A 896 -26.98 9.72 12.68
C HIS A 896 -26.57 9.20 11.31
N SER A 897 -25.36 9.54 10.86
CA SER A 897 -24.78 9.10 9.58
C SER A 897 -23.34 8.67 9.77
N ASP A 898 -23.06 7.44 9.42
CA ASP A 898 -21.73 6.83 9.46
C ASP A 898 -21.08 6.67 8.06
N LEU A 899 -21.86 6.96 7.01
CA LEU A 899 -21.44 6.97 5.60
C LEU A 899 -22.24 7.99 4.79
N PRO A 900 -21.68 8.55 3.70
CA PRO A 900 -22.42 9.41 2.79
C PRO A 900 -23.68 8.75 2.27
N GLY A 901 -24.76 9.53 2.19
CA GLY A 901 -26.06 9.06 1.71
C GLY A 901 -26.80 8.09 2.63
N ARG A 902 -26.20 7.68 3.75
CA ARG A 902 -26.81 6.77 4.73
C ARG A 902 -27.09 7.48 6.04
N LYS A 903 -28.32 7.41 6.50
CA LYS A 903 -28.72 7.98 7.78
C LYS A 903 -29.69 7.06 8.52
N TYR A 904 -29.59 7.09 9.85
CA TYR A 904 -30.40 6.29 10.76
C TYR A 904 -31.20 7.20 11.70
N GLU A 905 -32.44 6.89 11.94
CA GLU A 905 -33.19 7.52 12.99
C GLU A 905 -32.69 7.09 14.36
N ARG A 906 -32.58 8.06 15.25
CA ARG A 906 -32.22 7.83 16.66
C ARG A 906 -33.07 8.68 17.61
N PRO A 907 -33.35 8.21 18.83
CA PRO A 907 -34.05 9.00 19.82
C PRO A 907 -33.17 10.16 20.31
N CYS A 908 -33.82 11.29 20.58
CA CYS A 908 -33.18 12.43 21.23
C CYS A 908 -34.08 13.06 22.26
N TYR A 909 -33.50 13.80 23.19
CA TYR A 909 -34.21 14.67 24.10
C TYR A 909 -33.39 15.90 24.45
N THR A 910 -34.08 16.94 24.81
CA THR A 910 -33.48 18.22 25.22
C THR A 910 -34.04 18.62 26.57
N VAL A 911 -33.19 18.94 27.54
CA VAL A 911 -33.55 19.53 28.84
C VAL A 911 -33.26 21.01 28.76
N CYS A 912 -34.25 21.85 29.06
CA CYS A 912 -34.19 23.29 28.88
C CYS A 912 -34.44 24.04 30.17
N GLU A 913 -33.56 24.99 30.44
CA GLU A 913 -33.65 25.99 31.52
C GLU A 913 -33.76 27.40 30.94
N THR A 914 -34.60 28.25 31.52
CA THR A 914 -34.66 29.67 31.16
C THR A 914 -33.61 30.44 31.93
N LYS A 915 -32.61 30.97 31.22
CA LYS A 915 -31.51 31.75 31.76
C LYS A 915 -31.91 33.24 31.82
N THR A 916 -31.68 33.88 32.99
CA THR A 916 -31.74 35.33 33.13
C THR A 916 -30.33 35.96 33.00
N ALA A 917 -30.24 37.28 32.84
CA ALA A 917 -28.98 37.99 32.78
C ALA A 917 -28.20 37.91 34.11
N ALA A 918 -28.91 37.75 35.25
CA ALA A 918 -28.31 37.77 36.59
C ALA A 918 -27.89 36.40 37.10
N GLU A 919 -28.58 35.35 36.68
CA GLU A 919 -28.40 33.99 37.22
C GLU A 919 -27.95 33.01 36.15
N PRO A 920 -26.88 32.23 36.39
CA PRO A 920 -26.48 31.16 35.48
C PRO A 920 -27.50 30.01 35.51
N ALA A 921 -27.75 29.41 34.32
CA ALA A 921 -28.41 28.13 34.23
C ALA A 921 -27.39 27.00 34.39
N ARG A 922 -27.72 26.01 35.21
CA ARG A 922 -26.80 24.90 35.50
C ARG A 922 -27.51 23.57 35.45
N PHE A 923 -26.72 22.52 35.04
CA PHE A 923 -27.20 21.16 34.97
C PHE A 923 -26.17 20.21 35.60
N ILE A 924 -26.67 19.19 36.28
CA ILE A 924 -25.85 18.04 36.72
C ILE A 924 -26.45 16.80 36.08
N THR A 925 -25.74 16.12 35.21
CA THR A 925 -26.16 14.87 34.57
C THR A 925 -25.34 13.72 35.10
N VAL A 926 -25.97 12.70 35.67
CA VAL A 926 -25.34 11.46 36.10
C VAL A 926 -25.63 10.38 35.04
N ILE A 927 -24.57 9.80 34.47
CA ILE A 927 -24.64 8.75 33.46
C ILE A 927 -24.21 7.43 34.11
N TYR A 928 -25.16 6.55 34.34
CA TYR A 928 -24.93 5.33 35.12
C TYR A 928 -25.24 4.06 34.31
N PRO A 929 -24.29 3.10 34.20
CA PRO A 929 -24.50 1.85 33.49
C PRO A 929 -25.36 0.88 34.32
N PHE A 930 -26.28 0.15 33.65
CA PHE A 930 -27.10 -0.85 34.31
C PHE A 930 -27.38 -2.07 33.40
N GLY A 931 -27.70 -3.20 34.04
CA GLY A 931 -28.20 -4.40 33.32
C GLY A 931 -29.72 -4.41 33.26
N ASN A 932 -30.38 -4.52 34.42
CA ASN A 932 -31.83 -4.49 34.57
C ASN A 932 -32.25 -3.17 35.21
N SER A 933 -33.46 -2.69 34.94
CA SER A 933 -33.98 -1.42 35.52
C SER A 933 -34.05 -1.46 37.03
N SER A 934 -34.21 -2.65 37.68
CA SER A 934 -34.13 -2.83 39.10
C SER A 934 -32.76 -2.59 39.70
N ASP A 935 -31.71 -2.61 38.89
CA ASP A 935 -30.30 -2.43 39.34
C ASP A 935 -29.89 -0.98 39.39
N ILE A 936 -30.71 -0.06 38.91
CA ILE A 936 -30.46 1.40 38.98
C ILE A 936 -30.61 1.86 40.42
N PRO A 937 -29.51 2.35 41.04
CA PRO A 937 -29.57 2.89 42.40
C PRO A 937 -30.37 4.20 42.44
N ASN A 938 -30.77 4.61 43.64
CA ASN A 938 -31.27 5.96 43.78
C ASN A 938 -30.14 6.97 43.53
N ILE A 939 -30.39 7.97 42.67
CA ILE A 939 -29.43 9.00 42.28
C ILE A 939 -29.96 10.37 42.70
N SER A 940 -29.13 11.15 43.35
CA SER A 940 -29.40 12.57 43.61
C SER A 940 -28.11 13.38 43.47
N ALA A 941 -28.29 14.68 43.14
CA ALA A 941 -27.17 15.59 42.97
C ALA A 941 -27.55 17.01 43.38
N ASN A 942 -26.63 17.74 44.00
CA ASN A 942 -26.84 19.12 44.43
C ASN A 942 -25.54 19.93 44.31
N PHE A 943 -25.69 21.24 44.11
CA PHE A 943 -24.62 22.20 44.37
C PHE A 943 -24.54 22.48 45.84
N ASP A 944 -23.39 22.25 46.47
CA ASP A 944 -23.10 22.65 47.86
C ASP A 944 -22.60 24.09 47.90
N SER A 945 -21.94 24.52 46.87
CA SER A 945 -21.43 25.88 46.61
C SER A 945 -21.16 26.09 45.12
N ALA A 946 -20.75 27.30 44.75
CA ALA A 946 -20.35 27.61 43.36
C ALA A 946 -19.17 26.75 42.86
N ASN A 947 -18.39 26.15 43.75
CA ASN A 947 -17.19 25.36 43.41
C ASN A 947 -17.32 23.90 43.83
N GLN A 948 -18.48 23.44 44.26
CA GLN A 948 -18.62 22.08 44.81
C GLN A 948 -19.99 21.47 44.57
N VAL A 949 -19.99 20.22 44.15
CA VAL A 949 -21.19 19.41 43.87
C VAL A 949 -21.12 18.12 44.66
N THR A 950 -22.21 17.75 45.32
CA THR A 950 -22.40 16.42 45.90
C THR A 950 -23.33 15.58 45.01
N VAL A 951 -22.86 14.41 44.62
CA VAL A 951 -23.64 13.38 43.94
C VAL A 951 -23.76 12.16 44.84
N ILE A 952 -24.99 11.67 45.03
CA ILE A 952 -25.25 10.47 45.81
C ILE A 952 -25.78 9.38 44.87
N VAL A 953 -25.15 8.22 44.88
CA VAL A 953 -25.56 7.03 44.12
C VAL A 953 -25.77 5.87 45.11
N GLY A 954 -26.99 5.45 45.26
CA GLY A 954 -27.37 4.50 46.30
C GLY A 954 -27.17 5.09 47.69
N THR A 955 -26.22 4.58 48.47
CA THR A 955 -25.86 5.07 49.80
C THR A 955 -24.50 5.79 49.81
N LYS A 956 -23.79 5.87 48.66
CA LYS A 956 -22.46 6.47 48.58
C LYS A 956 -22.53 7.89 48.06
N GLY A 957 -21.91 8.82 48.79
CA GLY A 957 -21.79 10.23 48.38
C GLY A 957 -20.40 10.49 47.75
N TYR A 958 -20.39 11.32 46.71
CA TYR A 958 -19.23 11.78 45.98
C TYR A 958 -19.18 13.30 45.98
N LEU A 959 -18.09 13.83 46.53
CA LEU A 959 -17.88 15.27 46.58
C LEU A 959 -16.98 15.65 45.39
N LEU A 960 -17.51 16.45 44.48
CA LEU A 960 -16.86 16.88 43.26
C LEU A 960 -16.48 18.35 43.34
N THR A 961 -15.23 18.69 43.04
CA THR A 961 -14.74 20.09 43.00
C THR A 961 -14.80 20.59 41.57
N LEU A 962 -15.47 21.75 41.34
CA LEU A 962 -15.57 22.40 40.05
C LEU A 962 -14.34 23.25 39.70
#